data_2422ae0b58a1196a12599ee1b092cedb
#
_entry.id   2422ae0b58a1196a12599ee1b092cedb
#
_cell.length_a   1.000
_cell.length_b   1.000
_cell.length_c   1.000
_cell.angle_alpha   90.00
_cell.angle_beta   90.00
_cell.angle_gamma   90.00
#
_symmetry.space_group_name_H-M   'P 1'
#
loop_
_entity.id
_entity.type
_entity.pdbx_description
1 polymer ?
#
loop_
_entity_poly.entity_id
_entity_poly.type
_entity_poly.pdbx_seq_one_letter_code
_entity_poly.pdbx_strand_id
1 'polypeptide(L)'
;MKRQGYPFAAVFGMDKAKEAITLALVNPHAGGILVSGEKGTGKSTLVRGARELIQRPWVEIPVSVTEDRLFGSIDAEAAVKYGKRRLQPGLIDEADGGVIYLDDANLLRDDILSAVLSIEEAGGYQLERDGLSQHRNTNYTVLAVMAPESGTLPSSALDRFGLFVSVDPEANEEGRMEIIRRVTEFEKDNGAFRTKWAEETERLAKKIAEARTLLPQVEVSDTMIRLSSVYTLKANVAGHRADIYLIETAKAEAALAGRNYVLPKDLEKAAEFVLPHRMRQLPPEQQQEPRQQETKEPENKQQNPPPQQEEQDELFSMPDAPEPEETNTESHEGNEEDHREDESMANPNAGSNDRIDAADMRVKLPPVWVEPVKGKQKRKGSGKRSATRTDERQGRYIRAEIPHSKSSDIAFDATLRAAAPYQKWRESNGCALVIKEEDLRTKVREKRTGNIFLFAVDASGSMGARERMKTVKGVILKILLEAYQKRDRVGMIAFRKNQAEVLLPVTKSVDFAQKKLAAMPTGGKTPLAKGLSKAEDVLDMLYRQDPLQDPVLILITDGHATLPLDNGTNPVEDAMMEAGRIAKRKIPIAVIDTENGFIKLGLAKKLARKMEASYFKIDKLSEDSLLHIWRKMGT
;
A
#
# COMPACT_ATOMS: atom_id res chain seq x y z
N MET A 1 -28.22 10.90 -27.07
CA MET A 1 -27.77 12.16 -26.42
C MET A 1 -26.67 11.82 -25.41
N LYS A 2 -25.45 12.29 -25.61
CA LYS A 2 -24.40 12.18 -24.59
C LYS A 2 -24.86 13.00 -23.37
N ARG A 3 -24.99 12.39 -22.18
CA ARG A 3 -25.25 13.13 -20.94
C ARG A 3 -24.12 14.16 -20.80
N GLN A 4 -24.45 15.44 -20.87
CA GLN A 4 -23.49 16.53 -20.66
C GLN A 4 -23.04 16.49 -19.19
N GLY A 5 -21.74 16.62 -18.94
CA GLY A 5 -21.16 16.50 -17.62
C GLY A 5 -21.52 17.69 -16.70
N TYR A 6 -21.26 17.54 -15.41
CA TYR A 6 -21.38 18.60 -14.41
C TYR A 6 -20.26 19.64 -14.65
N PRO A 7 -20.56 20.97 -14.70
CA PRO A 7 -19.55 21.99 -15.00
C PRO A 7 -18.46 22.05 -13.92
N PHE A 8 -17.20 22.21 -14.34
CA PHE A 8 -16.05 22.33 -13.42
C PHE A 8 -16.20 23.48 -12.42
N ALA A 9 -16.61 24.65 -12.93
CA ALA A 9 -16.83 25.85 -12.11
C ALA A 9 -17.93 25.66 -11.07
N ALA A 10 -18.94 24.82 -11.37
CA ALA A 10 -20.07 24.58 -10.47
C ALA A 10 -19.75 23.67 -9.28
N VAL A 11 -18.65 22.94 -9.30
CA VAL A 11 -18.26 22.07 -8.18
C VAL A 11 -17.99 22.94 -6.96
N PHE A 12 -18.65 22.66 -5.84
CA PHE A 12 -18.47 23.41 -4.61
C PHE A 12 -17.21 22.98 -3.88
N GLY A 13 -16.46 23.92 -3.32
CA GLY A 13 -15.22 23.67 -2.60
C GLY A 13 -14.13 23.09 -3.50
N MET A 14 -13.26 22.25 -2.92
CA MET A 14 -12.12 21.60 -3.57
C MET A 14 -11.16 22.58 -4.27
N ASP A 15 -10.97 23.78 -3.72
CA ASP A 15 -10.24 24.85 -4.39
C ASP A 15 -8.79 24.45 -4.71
N LYS A 16 -8.11 23.75 -3.79
CA LYS A 16 -6.77 23.19 -4.06
C LYS A 16 -6.76 22.19 -5.22
N ALA A 17 -7.78 21.33 -5.32
CA ALA A 17 -7.86 20.37 -6.42
C ALA A 17 -8.16 21.07 -7.75
N LYS A 18 -9.02 22.10 -7.76
CA LYS A 18 -9.28 22.94 -8.93
C LYS A 18 -8.03 23.65 -9.40
N GLU A 19 -7.27 24.22 -8.47
CA GLU A 19 -6.01 24.91 -8.76
C GLU A 19 -4.98 23.95 -9.35
N ALA A 20 -4.74 22.80 -8.72
CA ALA A 20 -3.79 21.80 -9.19
C ALA A 20 -4.17 21.22 -10.56
N ILE A 21 -5.46 20.95 -10.82
CA ILE A 21 -5.94 20.54 -12.14
C ILE A 21 -5.66 21.63 -13.18
N THR A 22 -5.91 22.88 -12.84
CA THR A 22 -5.65 24.02 -13.73
C THR A 22 -4.16 24.13 -14.08
N LEU A 23 -3.27 23.96 -13.09
CA LEU A 23 -1.81 23.96 -13.31
C LEU A 23 -1.38 22.81 -14.24
N ALA A 24 -1.89 21.59 -14.02
CA ALA A 24 -1.62 20.45 -14.88
C ALA A 24 -2.12 20.67 -16.33
N LEU A 25 -3.28 21.33 -16.50
CA LEU A 25 -3.81 21.66 -17.81
C LEU A 25 -3.01 22.76 -18.51
N VAL A 26 -2.39 23.67 -17.78
CA VAL A 26 -1.52 24.71 -18.35
C VAL A 26 -0.19 24.13 -18.79
N ASN A 27 0.49 23.36 -17.94
CA ASN A 27 1.81 22.81 -18.26
C ASN A 27 1.82 21.28 -18.21
N PRO A 28 1.84 20.59 -19.36
CA PRO A 28 1.98 19.13 -19.42
C PRO A 28 3.26 18.62 -18.73
N HIS A 29 4.35 19.40 -18.74
CA HIS A 29 5.61 19.01 -18.11
C HIS A 29 5.58 19.08 -16.57
N ALA A 30 4.50 19.57 -15.98
CA ALA A 30 4.28 19.46 -14.53
C ALA A 30 4.07 18.01 -14.05
N GLY A 31 3.98 17.02 -14.98
CA GLY A 31 3.95 15.57 -14.66
C GLY A 31 2.59 15.05 -14.23
N GLY A 32 1.51 15.61 -14.75
CA GLY A 32 0.14 15.19 -14.44
C GLY A 32 -0.27 15.40 -12.98
N ILE A 33 -1.48 14.97 -12.62
CA ILE A 33 -2.02 15.12 -11.26
C ILE A 33 -2.70 13.84 -10.76
N LEU A 34 -2.51 13.55 -9.48
CA LEU A 34 -3.25 12.54 -8.74
C LEU A 34 -4.14 13.19 -7.66
N VAL A 35 -5.45 13.08 -7.82
CA VAL A 35 -6.45 13.51 -6.83
C VAL A 35 -6.86 12.32 -5.97
N SER A 36 -6.52 12.36 -4.68
CA SER A 36 -6.82 11.33 -3.70
C SER A 36 -7.93 11.77 -2.75
N GLY A 37 -8.73 10.87 -2.23
CA GLY A 37 -9.74 11.17 -1.21
C GLY A 37 -10.78 10.06 -1.09
N GLU A 38 -11.64 10.13 -0.08
CA GLU A 38 -12.68 9.13 0.19
C GLU A 38 -13.71 9.04 -0.95
N LYS A 39 -14.37 7.87 -1.06
CA LYS A 39 -15.45 7.69 -2.03
C LYS A 39 -16.62 8.63 -1.75
N GLY A 40 -17.23 9.15 -2.82
CA GLY A 40 -18.38 10.06 -2.69
C GLY A 40 -18.02 11.53 -2.51
N THR A 41 -16.75 11.91 -2.41
CA THR A 41 -16.33 13.33 -2.28
C THR A 41 -16.46 14.16 -3.55
N GLY A 42 -16.84 13.57 -4.71
CA GLY A 42 -17.04 14.31 -5.97
C GLY A 42 -15.80 14.47 -6.86
N LYS A 43 -14.68 13.79 -6.55
CA LYS A 43 -13.42 13.84 -7.33
C LYS A 43 -13.60 13.57 -8.83
N SER A 44 -14.26 12.46 -9.16
CA SER A 44 -14.50 12.08 -10.55
C SER A 44 -15.39 13.09 -11.28
N THR A 45 -16.34 13.71 -10.56
CA THR A 45 -17.19 14.79 -11.09
C THR A 45 -16.35 16.02 -11.42
N LEU A 46 -15.46 16.42 -10.51
CA LEU A 46 -14.56 17.55 -10.70
C LEU A 46 -13.64 17.33 -11.91
N VAL A 47 -12.94 16.18 -11.96
CA VAL A 47 -11.98 15.93 -13.05
C VAL A 47 -12.70 15.81 -14.39
N ARG A 48 -13.86 15.11 -14.48
CA ARG A 48 -14.63 15.06 -15.74
C ARG A 48 -15.14 16.43 -16.17
N GLY A 49 -15.49 17.33 -15.22
CA GLY A 49 -15.86 18.70 -15.50
C GLY A 49 -14.74 19.51 -16.17
N ALA A 50 -13.47 19.19 -15.87
CA ALA A 50 -12.32 19.86 -16.47
C ALA A 50 -12.20 19.68 -17.98
N ARG A 51 -12.88 18.68 -18.55
CA ARG A 51 -12.97 18.51 -20.01
C ARG A 51 -13.48 19.74 -20.74
N GLU A 52 -14.35 20.53 -20.11
CA GLU A 52 -14.93 21.75 -20.70
C GLU A 52 -13.93 22.92 -20.77
N LEU A 53 -12.84 22.85 -19.99
CA LEU A 53 -11.83 23.90 -19.93
C LEU A 53 -10.83 23.83 -21.11
N ILE A 54 -10.86 22.74 -21.89
CA ILE A 54 -9.91 22.52 -22.97
C ILE A 54 -10.60 22.09 -24.27
N GLN A 55 -10.13 22.62 -25.40
CA GLN A 55 -10.53 22.20 -26.76
C GLN A 55 -9.52 21.21 -27.35
N ARG A 56 -9.27 20.10 -26.62
CA ARG A 56 -8.25 19.11 -26.95
C ARG A 56 -8.78 17.70 -26.80
N PRO A 57 -8.12 16.68 -27.35
CA PRO A 57 -8.50 15.30 -27.11
C PRO A 57 -8.62 14.99 -25.63
N TRP A 58 -9.69 14.29 -25.27
CA TRP A 58 -9.95 13.82 -23.90
C TRP A 58 -10.27 12.35 -23.96
N VAL A 59 -9.36 11.53 -23.45
CA VAL A 59 -9.48 10.07 -23.47
C VAL A 59 -9.60 9.54 -22.06
N GLU A 60 -10.70 8.85 -21.77
CA GLU A 60 -10.89 8.15 -20.50
C GLU A 60 -10.46 6.69 -20.66
N ILE A 61 -9.50 6.25 -19.83
CA ILE A 61 -9.04 4.87 -19.82
C ILE A 61 -9.82 4.10 -18.76
N PRO A 62 -10.68 3.14 -19.16
CA PRO A 62 -11.43 2.35 -18.21
C PRO A 62 -10.52 1.37 -17.45
N VAL A 63 -10.85 1.07 -16.19
CA VAL A 63 -10.12 0.07 -15.37
C VAL A 63 -9.99 -1.27 -16.08
N SER A 64 -10.90 -1.61 -17.01
CA SER A 64 -10.93 -2.87 -17.78
C SER A 64 -10.18 -2.80 -19.12
N VAL A 65 -9.39 -1.77 -19.39
CA VAL A 65 -8.69 -1.64 -20.68
C VAL A 65 -7.75 -2.82 -20.94
N THR A 66 -7.72 -3.26 -22.20
CA THR A 66 -6.76 -4.26 -22.68
C THR A 66 -5.58 -3.56 -23.37
N GLU A 67 -4.43 -4.25 -23.45
CA GLU A 67 -3.25 -3.72 -24.15
C GLU A 67 -3.54 -3.38 -25.61
N ASP A 68 -4.35 -4.22 -26.28
CA ASP A 68 -4.77 -3.99 -27.67
C ASP A 68 -5.55 -2.69 -27.86
N ARG A 69 -6.42 -2.35 -26.90
CA ARG A 69 -7.17 -1.10 -26.94
C ARG A 69 -6.32 0.11 -26.56
N LEU A 70 -5.36 -0.11 -25.65
CA LEU A 70 -4.49 0.95 -25.15
C LEU A 70 -3.47 1.39 -26.22
N PHE A 71 -2.72 0.43 -26.78
CA PHE A 71 -1.62 0.68 -27.72
C PHE A 71 -2.00 0.57 -29.19
N GLY A 72 -3.19 0.05 -29.45
CA GLY A 72 -3.63 -0.27 -30.79
C GLY A 72 -3.39 -1.72 -31.21
N SER A 73 -3.95 -2.10 -32.32
CA SER A 73 -3.92 -3.47 -32.86
C SER A 73 -3.91 -3.45 -34.39
N ILE A 74 -3.75 -4.62 -35.01
CA ILE A 74 -3.90 -4.74 -36.47
C ILE A 74 -5.36 -4.44 -36.87
N ASP A 75 -5.53 -3.60 -37.87
CA ASP A 75 -6.80 -3.36 -38.53
C ASP A 75 -7.23 -4.62 -39.29
N ALA A 76 -8.14 -5.38 -38.68
CA ALA A 76 -8.61 -6.64 -39.22
C ALA A 76 -9.37 -6.44 -40.56
N GLU A 77 -10.08 -5.33 -40.73
CA GLU A 77 -10.81 -5.03 -41.95
C GLU A 77 -9.88 -4.73 -43.13
N ALA A 78 -8.88 -3.87 -42.89
CA ALA A 78 -7.84 -3.57 -43.88
C ALA A 78 -7.00 -4.81 -44.22
N ALA A 79 -6.69 -5.65 -43.23
CA ALA A 79 -5.95 -6.88 -43.43
C ALA A 79 -6.71 -7.88 -44.30
N VAL A 80 -8.01 -8.05 -44.08
CA VAL A 80 -8.87 -8.94 -44.88
C VAL A 80 -9.10 -8.39 -46.31
N LYS A 81 -9.47 -7.10 -46.45
CA LYS A 81 -9.78 -6.50 -47.77
C LYS A 81 -8.56 -6.33 -48.67
N TYR A 82 -7.45 -5.88 -48.08
CA TYR A 82 -6.27 -5.45 -48.87
C TYR A 82 -5.06 -6.37 -48.72
N GLY A 83 -5.09 -7.33 -47.77
CA GLY A 83 -3.97 -8.19 -47.41
C GLY A 83 -2.78 -7.40 -46.84
N LYS A 84 -3.01 -6.17 -46.36
CA LYS A 84 -1.97 -5.30 -45.80
C LYS A 84 -2.14 -5.23 -44.28
N ARG A 85 -1.05 -5.45 -43.55
CA ARG A 85 -1.02 -5.23 -42.12
C ARG A 85 -0.91 -3.73 -41.86
N ARG A 86 -1.93 -3.14 -41.28
CA ARG A 86 -1.96 -1.73 -40.85
C ARG A 86 -2.31 -1.69 -39.38
N LEU A 87 -1.58 -0.89 -38.60
CA LEU A 87 -1.88 -0.67 -37.19
C LEU A 87 -3.01 0.36 -37.05
N GLN A 88 -4.05 -0.01 -36.31
CA GLN A 88 -5.09 0.89 -35.85
C GLN A 88 -4.58 1.63 -34.59
N PRO A 89 -4.77 2.97 -34.50
CA PRO A 89 -4.34 3.73 -33.32
C PRO A 89 -5.04 3.24 -32.05
N GLY A 90 -4.30 3.27 -30.93
CA GLY A 90 -4.82 2.99 -29.60
C GLY A 90 -5.30 4.23 -28.86
N LEU A 91 -5.79 4.05 -27.63
CA LEU A 91 -6.25 5.17 -26.79
C LEU A 91 -5.12 6.18 -26.49
N ILE A 92 -3.86 5.72 -26.42
CA ILE A 92 -2.71 6.60 -26.22
C ILE A 92 -2.54 7.53 -27.41
N ASP A 93 -2.65 7.00 -28.63
CA ASP A 93 -2.54 7.82 -29.85
C ASP A 93 -3.73 8.78 -30.00
N GLU A 94 -4.95 8.34 -29.59
CA GLU A 94 -6.16 9.17 -29.58
C GLU A 94 -6.03 10.37 -28.60
N ALA A 95 -5.16 10.26 -27.60
CA ALA A 95 -4.93 11.28 -26.58
C ALA A 95 -3.83 12.29 -26.94
N ASP A 96 -3.17 12.14 -28.09
CA ASP A 96 -2.07 13.02 -28.47
C ASP A 96 -2.46 14.50 -28.47
N GLY A 97 -1.62 15.33 -27.86
CA GLY A 97 -1.86 16.76 -27.62
C GLY A 97 -2.95 17.08 -26.57
N GLY A 98 -3.53 16.07 -25.92
CA GLY A 98 -4.70 16.19 -25.06
C GLY A 98 -4.50 15.74 -23.62
N VAL A 99 -5.51 15.04 -23.09
CA VAL A 99 -5.58 14.56 -21.70
C VAL A 99 -5.99 13.10 -21.66
N ILE A 100 -5.29 12.34 -20.84
CA ILE A 100 -5.70 11.00 -20.39
C ILE A 100 -6.29 11.11 -19.00
N TYR A 101 -7.54 10.68 -18.85
CA TYR A 101 -8.20 10.58 -17.57
C TYR A 101 -8.23 9.13 -17.06
N LEU A 102 -7.75 8.93 -15.82
CA LEU A 102 -7.74 7.66 -15.11
C LEU A 102 -8.68 7.72 -13.92
N ASP A 103 -9.86 7.10 -14.03
CA ASP A 103 -10.77 6.96 -12.89
C ASP A 103 -10.40 5.71 -12.10
N ASP A 104 -10.34 5.82 -10.76
CA ASP A 104 -9.87 4.76 -9.88
C ASP A 104 -8.48 4.20 -10.33
N ALA A 105 -7.48 5.07 -10.50
CA ALA A 105 -6.14 4.72 -11.00
C ALA A 105 -5.48 3.59 -10.20
N ASN A 106 -5.77 3.48 -8.90
CA ASN A 106 -5.30 2.41 -8.02
C ASN A 106 -5.94 1.03 -8.29
N LEU A 107 -6.96 0.97 -9.16
CA LEU A 107 -7.56 -0.29 -9.63
C LEU A 107 -7.08 -0.71 -11.02
N LEU A 108 -6.34 0.16 -11.72
CA LEU A 108 -5.67 -0.20 -12.95
C LEU A 108 -4.59 -1.26 -12.71
N ARG A 109 -4.26 -2.01 -13.74
CA ARG A 109 -3.09 -2.90 -13.71
C ARG A 109 -1.81 -2.07 -13.61
N ASP A 110 -0.87 -2.52 -12.79
CA ASP A 110 0.40 -1.80 -12.56
C ASP A 110 1.21 -1.60 -13.86
N ASP A 111 1.18 -2.58 -14.76
CA ASP A 111 1.85 -2.51 -16.07
C ASP A 111 1.22 -1.48 -17.00
N ILE A 112 -0.11 -1.39 -17.04
CA ILE A 112 -0.86 -0.39 -17.80
C ILE A 112 -0.60 1.01 -17.23
N LEU A 113 -0.74 1.19 -15.92
CA LEU A 113 -0.49 2.47 -15.26
C LEU A 113 0.96 2.92 -15.48
N SER A 114 1.93 2.01 -15.27
CA SER A 114 3.35 2.31 -15.48
C SER A 114 3.66 2.67 -16.92
N ALA A 115 3.02 2.01 -17.89
CA ALA A 115 3.19 2.33 -19.30
C ALA A 115 2.63 3.72 -19.63
N VAL A 116 1.41 4.05 -19.19
CA VAL A 116 0.81 5.37 -19.42
C VAL A 116 1.70 6.48 -18.84
N LEU A 117 2.15 6.34 -17.57
CA LEU A 117 3.00 7.35 -16.95
C LEU A 117 4.40 7.43 -17.58
N SER A 118 4.96 6.28 -18.04
CA SER A 118 6.27 6.29 -18.71
C SER A 118 6.23 6.97 -20.08
N ILE A 119 5.15 6.82 -20.81
CA ILE A 119 4.96 7.43 -22.13
C ILE A 119 4.71 8.93 -21.98
N GLU A 120 3.96 9.37 -20.96
CA GLU A 120 3.80 10.79 -20.62
C GLU A 120 5.16 11.45 -20.38
N GLU A 121 6.04 10.80 -19.60
CA GLU A 121 7.38 11.30 -19.26
C GLU A 121 8.31 11.30 -20.50
N ALA A 122 8.24 10.25 -21.32
CA ALA A 122 9.13 10.06 -22.47
C ALA A 122 8.70 10.86 -23.74
N GLY A 123 7.44 11.28 -23.81
CA GLY A 123 6.88 11.93 -25.02
C GLY A 123 6.71 10.99 -26.21
N GLY A 124 6.73 9.67 -26.00
CA GLY A 124 6.54 8.68 -27.05
C GLY A 124 6.87 7.25 -26.61
N TYR A 125 6.65 6.30 -27.49
CA TYR A 125 6.90 4.89 -27.23
C TYR A 125 7.20 4.08 -28.48
N GLN A 126 7.88 2.95 -28.31
CA GLN A 126 8.12 1.95 -29.34
C GLN A 126 7.03 0.88 -29.27
N LEU A 127 6.27 0.73 -30.33
CA LEU A 127 5.28 -0.34 -30.47
C LEU A 127 5.87 -1.49 -31.30
N GLU A 128 6.06 -2.64 -30.66
CA GLU A 128 6.49 -3.88 -31.33
C GLU A 128 5.39 -4.91 -31.22
N ARG A 129 4.69 -5.18 -32.32
CA ARG A 129 3.57 -6.10 -32.32
C ARG A 129 3.38 -6.76 -33.66
N ASP A 130 3.11 -8.06 -33.65
CA ASP A 130 2.77 -8.86 -34.84
C ASP A 130 3.77 -8.72 -36.00
N GLY A 131 5.06 -8.53 -35.66
CA GLY A 131 6.15 -8.33 -36.63
C GLY A 131 6.21 -6.93 -37.23
N LEU A 132 5.46 -5.96 -36.69
CA LEU A 132 5.58 -4.55 -36.99
C LEU A 132 6.27 -3.84 -35.83
N SER A 133 7.26 -2.99 -36.16
CA SER A 133 7.94 -2.11 -35.21
C SER A 133 7.74 -0.67 -35.64
N GLN A 134 7.15 0.16 -34.78
CA GLN A 134 6.87 1.56 -35.09
C GLN A 134 7.13 2.43 -33.87
N HIS A 135 7.89 3.49 -34.02
CA HIS A 135 8.01 4.56 -33.05
C HIS A 135 6.83 5.53 -33.17
N ARG A 136 6.22 5.91 -32.06
CA ARG A 136 5.11 6.86 -31.99
C ARG A 136 5.43 7.95 -30.97
N ASN A 137 5.41 9.19 -31.44
CA ASN A 137 5.46 10.35 -30.57
C ASN A 137 4.05 10.68 -30.11
N THR A 138 3.88 10.95 -28.83
CA THR A 138 2.61 11.34 -28.24
C THR A 138 2.89 12.18 -27.00
N ASN A 139 2.13 13.25 -26.83
CA ASN A 139 2.25 14.15 -25.70
C ASN A 139 0.87 14.40 -25.10
N TYR A 140 0.67 14.04 -23.86
CA TYR A 140 -0.59 14.21 -23.14
C TYR A 140 -0.34 14.52 -21.67
N THR A 141 -1.36 14.98 -20.98
CA THR A 141 -1.35 15.19 -19.52
C THR A 141 -2.21 14.13 -18.85
N VAL A 142 -1.73 13.51 -17.78
CA VAL A 142 -2.48 12.54 -17.02
C VAL A 142 -3.23 13.22 -15.87
N LEU A 143 -4.55 13.07 -15.85
CA LEU A 143 -5.40 13.42 -14.71
C LEU A 143 -5.93 12.14 -14.08
N ALA A 144 -5.52 11.84 -12.87
CA ALA A 144 -5.87 10.60 -12.19
C ALA A 144 -6.65 10.84 -10.91
N VAL A 145 -7.60 9.96 -10.61
CA VAL A 145 -8.36 9.96 -9.36
C VAL A 145 -8.15 8.62 -8.67
N MET A 146 -8.01 8.64 -7.35
CA MET A 146 -8.00 7.42 -6.54
C MET A 146 -8.79 7.57 -5.25
N ALA A 147 -9.26 6.43 -4.74
CA ALA A 147 -9.87 6.29 -3.42
C ALA A 147 -8.96 5.41 -2.56
N PRO A 148 -8.30 5.95 -1.52
CA PRO A 148 -7.31 5.23 -0.71
C PRO A 148 -7.85 3.93 -0.10
N GLU A 149 -9.12 3.89 0.27
CA GLU A 149 -9.77 2.70 0.81
C GLU A 149 -9.89 1.53 -0.20
N SER A 150 -9.74 1.81 -1.50
CA SER A 150 -9.74 0.77 -2.54
C SER A 150 -8.37 0.19 -2.85
N GLY A 151 -7.31 0.75 -2.28
CA GLY A 151 -5.91 0.37 -2.48
C GLY A 151 -5.01 1.60 -2.67
N THR A 152 -3.71 1.43 -2.51
CA THR A 152 -2.69 2.47 -2.79
C THR A 152 -1.99 2.19 -4.10
N LEU A 153 -1.39 3.23 -4.65
CA LEU A 153 -0.47 3.11 -5.77
C LEU A 153 0.92 2.70 -5.28
N PRO A 154 1.70 1.95 -6.08
CA PRO A 154 3.11 1.72 -5.81
C PRO A 154 3.87 3.05 -5.70
N SER A 155 4.88 3.13 -4.84
CA SER A 155 5.69 4.33 -4.65
C SER A 155 6.35 4.81 -5.96
N SER A 156 6.72 3.86 -6.83
CA SER A 156 7.27 4.14 -8.17
C SER A 156 6.27 4.82 -9.12
N ALA A 157 4.97 4.55 -8.97
CA ALA A 157 3.93 5.23 -9.74
C ALA A 157 3.58 6.58 -9.12
N LEU A 158 3.52 6.66 -7.78
CA LEU A 158 3.28 7.92 -7.07
C LEU A 158 4.35 8.98 -7.39
N ASP A 159 5.63 8.59 -7.44
CA ASP A 159 6.74 9.49 -7.77
C ASP A 159 6.67 10.07 -9.20
N ARG A 160 5.95 9.41 -10.11
CA ARG A 160 5.77 9.90 -11.48
C ARG A 160 4.71 10.98 -11.63
N PHE A 161 3.70 11.00 -10.74
CA PHE A 161 2.75 12.11 -10.72
C PHE A 161 3.44 13.37 -10.21
N GLY A 162 3.45 14.44 -11.00
CA GLY A 162 4.04 15.72 -10.62
C GLY A 162 3.28 16.36 -9.48
N LEU A 163 1.95 16.38 -9.55
CA LEU A 163 1.05 17.02 -8.60
C LEU A 163 0.23 15.99 -7.83
N PHE A 164 0.01 16.26 -6.55
CA PHE A 164 -0.83 15.45 -5.67
C PHE A 164 -1.71 16.34 -4.81
N VAL A 165 -2.99 16.00 -4.73
CA VAL A 165 -3.95 16.69 -3.86
C VAL A 165 -4.79 15.67 -3.10
N SER A 166 -4.91 15.86 -1.80
CA SER A 166 -5.89 15.15 -0.97
C SER A 166 -7.17 15.97 -0.88
N VAL A 167 -8.30 15.32 -1.10
CA VAL A 167 -9.64 15.91 -0.99
C VAL A 167 -10.36 15.23 0.17
N ASP A 168 -10.65 16.02 1.19
CA ASP A 168 -11.44 15.60 2.34
C ASP A 168 -12.94 15.84 2.10
N PRO A 169 -13.82 15.07 2.74
CA PRO A 169 -15.25 15.34 2.73
C PRO A 169 -15.55 16.72 3.33
N GLU A 170 -16.54 17.44 2.75
CA GLU A 170 -17.00 18.70 3.32
C GLU A 170 -17.53 18.48 4.75
N ALA A 171 -16.90 19.12 5.71
CA ALA A 171 -17.22 18.98 7.12
C ALA A 171 -18.32 19.97 7.59
N ASN A 172 -18.47 21.10 6.89
CA ASN A 172 -19.41 22.14 7.24
C ASN A 172 -20.82 21.82 6.74
N GLU A 173 -21.83 22.01 7.58
CA GLU A 173 -23.25 21.80 7.25
C GLU A 173 -23.69 22.70 6.08
N GLU A 174 -23.32 23.97 6.10
CA GLU A 174 -23.67 24.92 5.04
C GLU A 174 -23.08 24.51 3.69
N GLY A 175 -21.83 24.05 3.68
CA GLY A 175 -21.16 23.53 2.48
C GLY A 175 -21.88 22.30 1.92
N ARG A 176 -22.29 21.36 2.78
CA ARG A 176 -23.06 20.19 2.39
C ARG A 176 -24.44 20.55 1.83
N MET A 177 -25.10 21.52 2.43
CA MET A 177 -26.37 22.05 1.92
C MET A 177 -26.20 22.65 0.52
N GLU A 178 -25.13 23.40 0.28
CA GLU A 178 -24.85 23.99 -1.02
C GLU A 178 -24.55 22.93 -2.09
N ILE A 179 -23.80 21.88 -1.72
CA ILE A 179 -23.57 20.73 -2.61
C ILE A 179 -24.89 20.10 -3.02
N ILE A 180 -25.78 19.82 -2.05
CA ILE A 180 -27.10 19.23 -2.31
C ILE A 180 -27.93 20.12 -3.22
N ARG A 181 -27.97 21.43 -2.95
CA ARG A 181 -28.72 22.41 -3.78
C ARG A 181 -28.24 22.38 -5.23
N ARG A 182 -26.92 22.46 -5.47
CA ARG A 182 -26.34 22.46 -6.82
C ARG A 182 -26.59 21.17 -7.55
N VAL A 183 -26.45 20.02 -6.89
CA VAL A 183 -26.73 18.71 -7.48
C VAL A 183 -28.22 18.59 -7.85
N THR A 184 -29.13 18.97 -6.96
CA THR A 184 -30.58 18.94 -7.20
C THR A 184 -30.98 19.91 -8.33
N GLU A 185 -30.41 21.12 -8.39
CA GLU A 185 -30.62 22.08 -9.47
C GLU A 185 -30.15 21.51 -10.82
N PHE A 186 -28.98 20.88 -10.85
CA PHE A 186 -28.45 20.21 -12.04
C PHE A 186 -29.30 19.04 -12.52
N GLU A 187 -29.81 18.21 -11.60
CA GLU A 187 -30.68 17.07 -11.93
C GLU A 187 -32.05 17.53 -12.44
N LYS A 188 -32.57 18.66 -11.91
CA LYS A 188 -33.88 19.23 -12.33
C LYS A 188 -33.82 19.83 -13.73
N ASP A 189 -32.81 20.64 -14.03
CA ASP A 189 -32.61 21.25 -15.35
C ASP A 189 -31.13 21.42 -15.65
N ASN A 190 -30.57 20.42 -16.31
CA ASN A 190 -29.14 20.42 -16.71
C ASN A 190 -28.82 21.60 -17.64
N GLY A 191 -29.73 21.97 -18.56
CA GLY A 191 -29.51 23.05 -19.52
C GLY A 191 -29.39 24.42 -18.84
N ALA A 192 -30.38 24.78 -18.03
CA ALA A 192 -30.39 26.04 -17.29
C ALA A 192 -29.20 26.13 -16.31
N PHE A 193 -28.92 25.04 -15.59
CA PHE A 193 -27.78 25.00 -14.67
C PHE A 193 -26.45 25.25 -15.39
N ARG A 194 -26.22 24.63 -16.53
CA ARG A 194 -24.99 24.84 -17.33
C ARG A 194 -24.88 26.26 -17.87
N THR A 195 -25.97 26.83 -18.32
CA THR A 195 -26.03 28.24 -18.77
C THR A 195 -25.63 29.19 -17.64
N LYS A 196 -26.10 28.95 -16.42
CA LYS A 196 -25.73 29.71 -15.22
C LYS A 196 -24.22 29.73 -14.97
N TRP A 197 -23.52 28.62 -15.21
CA TRP A 197 -22.09 28.47 -14.96
C TRP A 197 -21.21 28.63 -16.22
N ALA A 198 -21.83 28.92 -17.37
CA ALA A 198 -21.12 29.00 -18.65
C ALA A 198 -20.06 30.11 -18.68
N GLU A 199 -20.41 31.31 -18.20
CA GLU A 199 -19.51 32.46 -18.18
C GLU A 199 -18.24 32.20 -17.33
N GLU A 200 -18.42 31.62 -16.14
CA GLU A 200 -17.30 31.27 -15.25
C GLU A 200 -16.42 30.18 -15.86
N THR A 201 -17.03 29.17 -16.47
CA THR A 201 -16.32 28.08 -17.15
C THR A 201 -15.51 28.61 -18.34
N GLU A 202 -16.12 29.51 -19.14
CA GLU A 202 -15.43 30.14 -20.29
C GLU A 202 -14.29 31.05 -19.85
N ARG A 203 -14.49 31.80 -18.77
CA ARG A 203 -13.44 32.62 -18.15
C ARG A 203 -12.23 31.80 -17.73
N LEU A 204 -12.45 30.65 -17.08
CA LEU A 204 -11.39 29.71 -16.70
C LEU A 204 -10.72 29.11 -17.92
N ALA A 205 -11.48 28.65 -18.91
CA ALA A 205 -10.94 28.09 -20.14
C ALA A 205 -10.06 29.10 -20.90
N LYS A 206 -10.50 30.36 -21.01
CA LYS A 206 -9.74 31.45 -21.61
C LYS A 206 -8.43 31.71 -20.85
N LYS A 207 -8.49 31.77 -19.52
CA LYS A 207 -7.32 31.94 -18.65
C LYS A 207 -6.29 30.83 -18.84
N ILE A 208 -6.73 29.57 -18.93
CA ILE A 208 -5.85 28.41 -19.21
C ILE A 208 -5.21 28.54 -20.61
N ALA A 209 -5.99 28.91 -21.63
CA ALA A 209 -5.48 29.05 -22.99
C ALA A 209 -4.44 30.17 -23.11
N GLU A 210 -4.68 31.33 -22.49
CA GLU A 210 -3.75 32.46 -22.41
C GLU A 210 -2.46 32.06 -21.68
N ALA A 211 -2.57 31.41 -20.52
CA ALA A 211 -1.43 30.92 -19.75
C ALA A 211 -0.57 29.92 -20.55
N ARG A 212 -1.18 29.00 -21.31
CA ARG A 212 -0.45 28.08 -22.19
C ARG A 212 0.32 28.79 -23.29
N THR A 213 -0.23 29.85 -23.83
CA THR A 213 0.46 30.65 -24.87
C THR A 213 1.64 31.40 -24.28
N LEU A 214 1.52 31.85 -23.03
CA LEU A 214 2.59 32.57 -22.33
C LEU A 214 3.68 31.63 -21.78
N LEU A 215 3.34 30.39 -21.45
CA LEU A 215 4.22 29.42 -20.78
C LEU A 215 5.62 29.27 -21.42
N PRO A 216 5.78 29.20 -22.76
CA PRO A 216 7.11 29.10 -23.40
C PRO A 216 8.00 30.31 -23.17
N GLN A 217 7.41 31.47 -22.80
CA GLN A 217 8.12 32.72 -22.55
C GLN A 217 8.47 32.92 -21.07
N VAL A 218 8.09 31.97 -20.20
CA VAL A 218 8.35 32.10 -18.76
C VAL A 218 9.77 31.71 -18.45
N GLU A 219 10.56 32.68 -18.01
CA GLU A 219 11.96 32.53 -17.62
C GLU A 219 12.09 32.12 -16.14
N VAL A 220 13.11 31.31 -15.86
CA VAL A 220 13.45 30.86 -14.51
C VAL A 220 14.87 31.31 -14.20
N SER A 221 15.06 32.14 -13.18
CA SER A 221 16.38 32.55 -12.77
C SER A 221 17.12 31.45 -11.98
N ASP A 222 18.47 31.49 -12.00
CA ASP A 222 19.30 30.56 -11.20
C ASP A 222 18.97 30.60 -9.70
N THR A 223 18.52 31.76 -9.21
CA THR A 223 18.07 31.91 -7.81
C THR A 223 16.84 31.04 -7.53
N MET A 224 15.89 30.97 -8.46
CA MET A 224 14.69 30.13 -8.31
C MET A 224 15.05 28.64 -8.41
N ILE A 225 15.99 28.26 -9.26
CA ILE A 225 16.51 26.89 -9.34
C ILE A 225 17.18 26.48 -8.02
N ARG A 226 17.99 27.37 -7.42
CA ARG A 226 18.59 27.12 -6.10
C ARG A 226 17.54 27.01 -5.00
N LEU A 227 16.53 27.88 -5.03
CA LEU A 227 15.45 27.86 -4.04
C LEU A 227 14.63 26.56 -4.15
N SER A 228 14.35 26.08 -5.36
CA SER A 228 13.72 24.76 -5.59
C SER A 228 14.49 23.65 -4.89
N SER A 229 15.81 23.59 -5.10
CA SER A 229 16.67 22.58 -4.46
C SER A 229 16.69 22.70 -2.92
N VAL A 230 16.59 23.92 -2.37
CA VAL A 230 16.47 24.10 -0.91
C VAL A 230 15.16 23.54 -0.39
N TYR A 231 14.04 23.71 -1.12
CA TYR A 231 12.74 23.12 -0.69
C TYR A 231 12.78 21.60 -0.72
N THR A 232 13.33 20.97 -1.77
CA THR A 232 13.40 19.50 -1.88
C THR A 232 14.32 18.88 -0.85
N LEU A 233 15.46 19.53 -0.54
CA LEU A 233 16.37 19.11 0.53
C LEU A 233 15.72 19.20 1.91
N LYS A 234 15.05 20.31 2.22
CA LYS A 234 14.31 20.48 3.48
C LYS A 234 13.16 19.48 3.64
N ALA A 235 12.50 19.14 2.55
CA ALA A 235 11.43 18.14 2.52
C ALA A 235 11.95 16.69 2.54
N ASN A 236 13.27 16.49 2.57
CA ASN A 236 13.90 15.16 2.55
C ASN A 236 13.40 14.26 1.41
N VAL A 237 13.26 14.83 0.21
CA VAL A 237 12.79 14.12 -0.98
C VAL A 237 13.93 13.33 -1.61
N ALA A 238 13.65 12.12 -2.11
CA ALA A 238 14.62 11.33 -2.84
C ALA A 238 14.58 11.65 -4.35
N GLY A 239 15.78 11.86 -4.92
CA GLY A 239 15.93 12.08 -6.36
C GLY A 239 15.61 13.52 -6.79
N HIS A 240 15.73 13.77 -8.09
CA HIS A 240 15.68 15.12 -8.67
C HIS A 240 14.37 15.44 -9.42
N ARG A 241 13.43 14.50 -9.50
CA ARG A 241 12.13 14.75 -10.16
C ARG A 241 11.34 15.85 -9.49
N ALA A 242 11.38 15.91 -8.15
CA ALA A 242 10.68 16.94 -7.41
C ALA A 242 11.20 18.34 -7.74
N ASP A 243 12.53 18.51 -7.91
CA ASP A 243 13.13 19.79 -8.33
C ASP A 243 12.57 20.24 -9.70
N ILE A 244 12.52 19.31 -10.66
CA ILE A 244 12.01 19.59 -12.00
C ILE A 244 10.52 19.95 -11.96
N TYR A 245 9.70 19.13 -11.27
CA TYR A 245 8.27 19.39 -11.17
C TYR A 245 7.93 20.67 -10.40
N LEU A 246 8.72 21.04 -9.39
CA LEU A 246 8.58 22.33 -8.70
C LEU A 246 8.77 23.49 -9.66
N ILE A 247 9.81 23.47 -10.46
CA ILE A 247 10.09 24.51 -11.46
C ILE A 247 8.99 24.55 -12.52
N GLU A 248 8.60 23.41 -13.09
CA GLU A 248 7.57 23.36 -14.13
C GLU A 248 6.19 23.78 -13.60
N THR A 249 5.86 23.44 -12.36
CA THR A 249 4.61 23.88 -11.72
C THR A 249 4.65 25.37 -11.41
N ALA A 250 5.77 25.90 -10.94
CA ALA A 250 5.94 27.34 -10.70
C ALA A 250 5.86 28.17 -12.00
N LYS A 251 6.37 27.64 -13.13
CA LYS A 251 6.18 28.24 -14.46
C LYS A 251 4.69 28.32 -14.83
N ALA A 252 3.94 27.24 -14.58
CA ALA A 252 2.49 27.24 -14.80
C ALA A 252 1.77 28.29 -13.95
N GLU A 253 2.15 28.45 -12.68
CA GLU A 253 1.59 29.45 -11.77
C GLU A 253 1.91 30.89 -12.23
N ALA A 254 3.17 31.14 -12.65
CA ALA A 254 3.57 32.43 -13.19
C ALA A 254 2.78 32.77 -14.47
N ALA A 255 2.61 31.81 -15.38
CA ALA A 255 1.84 31.97 -16.62
C ALA A 255 0.36 32.24 -16.33
N LEU A 256 -0.27 31.55 -15.38
CA LEU A 256 -1.65 31.80 -14.93
C LEU A 256 -1.83 33.19 -14.30
N ALA A 257 -0.76 33.72 -13.71
CA ALA A 257 -0.75 35.08 -13.18
C ALA A 257 -0.39 36.13 -14.27
N GLY A 258 -0.24 35.76 -15.54
CA GLY A 258 0.08 36.63 -16.65
C GLY A 258 1.53 37.17 -16.62
N ARG A 259 2.46 36.46 -15.98
CA ARG A 259 3.87 36.86 -15.84
C ARG A 259 4.78 35.95 -16.67
N ASN A 260 5.83 36.52 -17.21
CA ASN A 260 6.87 35.81 -17.95
C ASN A 260 8.12 35.47 -17.10
N TYR A 261 8.03 35.54 -15.78
CA TYR A 261 9.09 35.16 -14.83
C TYR A 261 8.50 34.56 -13.57
N VAL A 262 9.26 33.63 -12.97
CA VAL A 262 8.89 32.93 -11.74
C VAL A 262 9.28 33.73 -10.50
N LEU A 263 8.40 33.76 -9.49
CA LEU A 263 8.63 34.37 -8.18
C LEU A 263 8.75 33.31 -7.08
N PRO A 264 9.37 33.62 -5.91
CA PRO A 264 9.44 32.68 -4.79
C PRO A 264 8.07 32.14 -4.34
N LYS A 265 7.03 32.99 -4.33
CA LYS A 265 5.65 32.58 -3.99
C LYS A 265 5.08 31.52 -4.94
N ASP A 266 5.52 31.48 -6.19
CA ASP A 266 5.05 30.48 -7.15
C ASP A 266 5.66 29.12 -6.83
N LEU A 267 6.93 29.09 -6.34
CA LEU A 267 7.55 27.89 -5.83
C LEU A 267 6.92 27.41 -4.50
N GLU A 268 6.51 28.31 -3.62
CA GLU A 268 5.80 27.95 -2.39
C GLU A 268 4.48 27.26 -2.71
N LYS A 269 3.69 27.83 -3.62
CA LYS A 269 2.45 27.21 -4.09
C LYS A 269 2.68 25.88 -4.79
N ALA A 270 3.69 25.79 -5.67
CA ALA A 270 4.08 24.56 -6.32
C ALA A 270 4.46 23.47 -5.30
N ALA A 271 5.16 23.84 -4.23
CA ALA A 271 5.57 22.94 -3.17
C ALA A 271 4.38 22.27 -2.47
N GLU A 272 3.25 22.97 -2.31
CA GLU A 272 2.02 22.40 -1.73
C GLU A 272 1.48 21.20 -2.52
N PHE A 273 1.72 21.13 -3.82
CA PHE A 273 1.23 20.07 -4.69
C PHE A 273 2.29 19.03 -5.04
N VAL A 274 3.56 19.44 -5.13
CA VAL A 274 4.65 18.57 -5.61
C VAL A 274 5.28 17.75 -4.49
N LEU A 275 5.38 18.27 -3.26
CA LEU A 275 6.14 17.64 -2.19
C LEU A 275 5.36 16.59 -1.36
N PRO A 276 4.05 16.72 -1.06
CA PRO A 276 3.37 15.93 -0.02
C PRO A 276 3.51 14.41 -0.17
N HIS A 277 3.45 13.87 -1.40
CA HIS A 277 3.53 12.44 -1.67
C HIS A 277 4.96 11.92 -1.84
N ARG A 278 5.96 12.80 -1.75
CA ARG A 278 7.40 12.51 -1.90
C ARG A 278 8.21 12.67 -0.63
N MET A 279 7.67 13.38 0.39
CA MET A 279 8.36 13.59 1.65
C MET A 279 8.61 12.26 2.36
N ARG A 280 9.85 12.08 2.82
CA ARG A 280 10.24 10.95 3.67
C ARG A 280 10.24 11.39 5.11
N GLN A 281 9.65 10.60 6.00
CA GLN A 281 9.79 10.81 7.44
C GLN A 281 11.24 10.51 7.82
N LEU A 282 11.89 11.47 8.48
CA LEU A 282 13.22 11.24 9.07
C LEU A 282 13.09 10.19 10.18
N PRO A 283 14.02 9.22 10.27
CA PRO A 283 14.09 8.36 11.43
C PRO A 283 14.24 9.21 12.71
N PRO A 284 13.62 8.82 13.83
CA PRO A 284 13.63 9.63 15.06
C PRO A 284 14.99 9.90 15.70
N GLU A 285 16.08 9.34 15.18
CA GLU A 285 17.45 9.47 15.73
C GLU A 285 18.25 10.68 15.20
N GLN A 286 17.71 11.50 14.32
CA GLN A 286 18.43 12.66 13.77
C GLN A 286 17.92 14.04 14.23
N GLN A 287 17.11 14.09 15.28
CA GLN A 287 16.92 15.34 16.02
C GLN A 287 18.10 15.53 16.99
N GLN A 288 19.26 15.84 16.47
CA GLN A 288 20.35 16.37 17.29
C GLN A 288 19.99 17.81 17.65
N GLU A 289 19.80 18.06 18.93
CA GLU A 289 19.75 19.40 19.51
C GLU A 289 20.93 20.24 19.04
N PRO A 290 20.77 21.55 18.82
CA PRO A 290 21.89 22.40 18.43
C PRO A 290 22.93 22.41 19.55
N ARG A 291 24.09 21.83 19.28
CA ARG A 291 25.26 21.98 20.16
C ARG A 291 25.58 23.47 20.28
N GLN A 292 25.38 24.01 21.47
CA GLN A 292 25.91 25.30 21.86
C GLN A 292 27.44 25.25 21.70
N GLN A 293 27.96 26.07 20.81
CA GLN A 293 29.37 26.32 20.68
C GLN A 293 29.83 27.13 21.91
N GLU A 294 30.46 26.46 22.85
CA GLU A 294 31.29 27.16 23.84
C GLU A 294 32.52 27.72 23.12
N THR A 295 32.57 29.01 23.06
CA THR A 295 33.74 29.81 22.70
C THR A 295 34.82 29.60 23.76
N LYS A 296 35.90 28.90 23.40
CA LYS A 296 37.17 28.97 24.15
C LYS A 296 38.16 29.87 23.41
N GLU A 297 38.56 30.93 24.07
CA GLU A 297 39.65 31.80 23.70
C GLU A 297 41.00 31.07 23.67
N PRO A 298 42.02 31.56 22.94
CA PRO A 298 43.27 30.84 22.73
C PRO A 298 44.32 31.26 23.78
N GLU A 299 44.87 30.28 24.47
CA GLU A 299 46.16 30.46 25.17
C GLU A 299 47.29 29.69 24.49
N ASN A 300 48.43 30.35 24.53
CA ASN A 300 49.61 30.24 23.69
C ASN A 300 50.72 29.39 24.31
N LYS A 301 51.43 28.62 23.46
CA LYS A 301 52.85 28.16 23.52
C LYS A 301 53.28 27.15 24.58
N GLN A 302 53.81 26.01 24.21
CA GLN A 302 55.24 25.78 23.98
C GLN A 302 55.55 24.34 23.53
N GLN A 303 56.58 24.27 22.71
CA GLN A 303 57.22 23.09 22.09
C GLN A 303 57.89 22.16 23.13
N ASN A 304 57.90 20.85 22.96
CA ASN A 304 59.01 20.05 22.42
C ASN A 304 58.78 18.53 22.65
N PRO A 305 59.63 17.64 22.11
CA PRO A 305 59.18 16.50 21.33
C PRO A 305 59.36 15.13 22.03
N PRO A 306 59.11 14.00 21.35
CA PRO A 306 58.94 12.69 22.00
C PRO A 306 60.22 11.91 22.23
N PRO A 307 60.21 10.85 23.02
CA PRO A 307 60.80 9.59 22.57
C PRO A 307 59.98 8.32 22.84
N GLN A 308 60.02 7.46 21.90
CA GLN A 308 60.22 6.03 21.71
C GLN A 308 59.97 5.07 22.89
N GLN A 309 59.19 4.03 22.54
CA GLN A 309 59.31 2.60 22.77
C GLN A 309 59.92 2.09 24.10
N GLU A 310 59.21 1.17 24.75
CA GLU A 310 59.68 -0.22 24.91
C GLU A 310 58.58 -1.09 25.55
N GLU A 311 58.55 -2.31 25.09
CA GLU A 311 57.80 -3.47 25.55
C GLU A 311 58.17 -3.86 26.99
N GLN A 312 57.27 -4.49 27.75
CA GLN A 312 57.48 -5.83 28.31
C GLN A 312 56.38 -6.24 29.30
N ASP A 313 55.96 -7.43 29.11
CA ASP A 313 55.34 -8.49 29.87
C ASP A 313 55.30 -8.43 31.40
N GLU A 314 54.31 -9.13 31.92
CA GLU A 314 54.19 -10.05 33.08
C GLU A 314 52.96 -9.72 33.97
N LEU A 315 52.03 -10.56 34.00
CA LEU A 315 51.73 -11.84 34.67
C LEU A 315 51.39 -11.72 36.18
N PHE A 316 50.30 -12.38 36.57
CA PHE A 316 49.87 -12.84 37.91
C PHE A 316 49.23 -11.85 38.90
N SER A 317 48.04 -12.03 39.43
CA SER A 317 47.50 -13.02 40.38
C SER A 317 46.24 -12.47 41.02
N MET A 318 45.23 -13.29 41.16
CA MET A 318 44.15 -13.18 42.15
C MET A 318 44.73 -13.42 43.57
N PRO A 319 44.10 -12.96 44.68
CA PRO A 319 43.18 -13.87 45.34
C PRO A 319 41.99 -13.23 46.12
N ASP A 320 40.98 -14.08 46.26
CA ASP A 320 40.11 -14.44 47.40
C ASP A 320 39.24 -13.42 48.16
N ALA A 321 37.99 -13.89 48.25
CA ALA A 321 36.94 -13.45 49.14
C ALA A 321 37.24 -13.70 50.63
N PRO A 322 36.51 -13.10 51.58
CA PRO A 322 35.58 -13.93 52.36
C PRO A 322 34.23 -13.26 52.73
N GLU A 323 33.22 -14.11 52.85
CA GLU A 323 32.03 -13.98 53.67
C GLU A 323 32.33 -14.22 55.16
N PRO A 324 31.33 -14.28 56.07
CA PRO A 324 30.21 -13.38 56.43
C PRO A 324 30.26 -13.05 57.96
N GLU A 325 29.36 -12.20 58.48
CA GLU A 325 28.90 -12.35 59.89
C GLU A 325 27.56 -11.61 60.14
N GLU A 326 26.71 -12.35 60.81
CA GLU A 326 25.43 -11.98 61.42
C GLU A 326 25.63 -11.07 62.66
N THR A 327 24.65 -10.27 63.01
CA THR A 327 23.91 -10.33 64.32
C THR A 327 23.01 -9.12 64.55
N ASN A 328 21.74 -9.45 64.79
CA ASN A 328 20.87 -9.14 65.93
C ASN A 328 20.60 -7.69 66.39
N THR A 329 19.34 -7.47 66.44
CA THR A 329 18.33 -7.21 67.50
C THR A 329 18.03 -5.78 67.95
N GLU A 330 16.78 -5.60 68.10
CA GLU A 330 15.90 -4.95 69.09
C GLU A 330 15.23 -3.62 68.72
N SER A 331 13.96 -3.71 68.46
CA SER A 331 12.72 -3.30 69.19
C SER A 331 12.56 -1.81 69.54
N HIS A 332 11.45 -1.23 69.20
CA HIS A 332 10.36 -0.69 70.01
C HIS A 332 9.26 -0.04 69.18
N GLU A 333 8.06 -0.61 69.33
CA GLU A 333 6.77 -0.09 69.78
C GLU A 333 6.28 1.28 69.28
N GLY A 334 5.07 1.23 68.75
CA GLY A 334 4.04 2.15 69.12
C GLY A 334 2.96 2.46 68.04
N ASN A 335 1.83 1.79 68.27
CA ASN A 335 0.42 2.22 68.05
C ASN A 335 -0.14 2.58 66.67
N GLU A 336 -1.05 1.69 66.19
CA GLU A 336 -2.51 1.80 66.17
C GLU A 336 -3.06 2.85 65.20
N GLU A 337 -3.77 2.45 64.15
CA GLU A 337 -5.21 2.14 64.05
C GLU A 337 -5.56 1.62 62.66
N ASP A 338 -6.14 0.49 62.66
CA ASP A 338 -7.38 -0.02 62.09
C ASP A 338 -7.77 0.41 60.65
N HIS A 339 -7.69 -0.56 59.73
CA HIS A 339 -8.82 -0.94 58.88
C HIS A 339 -8.57 -2.31 58.24
N ARG A 340 -9.45 -3.23 58.57
CA ARG A 340 -9.56 -4.58 58.04
C ARG A 340 -9.86 -4.57 56.56
N GLU A 341 -9.18 -5.45 55.81
CA GLU A 341 -9.80 -6.22 54.74
C GLU A 341 -8.98 -7.47 54.44
N ASP A 342 -9.60 -8.56 54.69
CA ASP A 342 -9.43 -9.97 54.37
C ASP A 342 -8.23 -10.42 53.52
N GLU A 343 -7.24 -11.02 54.18
CA GLU A 343 -6.40 -12.07 53.61
C GLU A 343 -7.14 -13.39 53.55
N SER A 344 -7.58 -13.80 52.36
CA SER A 344 -7.94 -15.19 52.09
C SER A 344 -6.75 -15.94 51.54
N MET A 345 -6.17 -16.81 52.32
CA MET A 345 -5.17 -17.81 51.94
C MET A 345 -5.63 -18.59 50.70
N ALA A 346 -4.84 -18.52 49.63
CA ALA A 346 -5.08 -19.28 48.43
C ALA A 346 -4.74 -20.76 48.63
N ASN A 347 -5.76 -21.58 48.59
CA ASN A 347 -5.67 -23.02 48.55
C ASN A 347 -5.14 -23.51 47.19
N PRO A 348 -4.10 -24.35 47.06
CA PRO A 348 -3.48 -24.68 45.78
C PRO A 348 -4.27 -25.65 44.88
N ASN A 349 -5.56 -25.89 45.19
CA ASN A 349 -6.39 -26.86 44.45
C ASN A 349 -7.72 -26.33 43.94
N ALA A 350 -7.83 -25.00 43.69
CA ALA A 350 -9.02 -24.46 43.03
C ALA A 350 -8.86 -24.52 41.51
N GLY A 351 -9.76 -25.25 40.87
CA GLY A 351 -9.81 -25.42 39.41
C GLY A 351 -9.76 -24.07 38.70
N SER A 352 -8.94 -24.01 37.64
CA SER A 352 -8.74 -22.81 36.80
C SER A 352 -10.06 -22.39 36.16
N ASN A 353 -10.70 -21.37 36.72
CA ASN A 353 -11.87 -20.76 36.11
C ASN A 353 -11.44 -20.08 34.80
N ASP A 354 -12.02 -20.47 33.68
CA ASP A 354 -11.85 -19.81 32.40
C ASP A 354 -12.42 -18.39 32.48
N ARG A 355 -11.60 -17.39 32.15
CA ARG A 355 -11.98 -15.98 32.17
C ARG A 355 -12.09 -15.46 30.74
N ILE A 356 -13.07 -14.60 30.49
CA ILE A 356 -13.31 -13.94 29.21
C ILE A 356 -13.05 -12.45 29.41
N ASP A 357 -12.02 -11.92 28.73
CA ASP A 357 -11.68 -10.51 28.76
C ASP A 357 -12.23 -9.78 27.53
N ALA A 358 -12.75 -8.56 27.73
CA ALA A 358 -13.26 -7.72 26.64
C ALA A 358 -12.12 -7.21 25.76
N ALA A 359 -12.40 -6.97 24.47
CA ALA A 359 -11.43 -6.36 23.54
C ALA A 359 -11.31 -4.85 23.77
N ASP A 360 -10.09 -4.31 23.75
CA ASP A 360 -9.85 -2.87 23.79
C ASP A 360 -9.83 -2.29 22.37
N MET A 361 -10.84 -1.48 22.05
CA MET A 361 -11.01 -0.83 20.75
C MET A 361 -10.19 0.45 20.57
N ARG A 362 -9.49 0.94 21.62
CA ARG A 362 -8.74 2.19 21.59
C ARG A 362 -7.38 2.06 20.91
N VAL A 363 -6.95 0.84 20.60
CA VAL A 363 -5.68 0.61 19.90
C VAL A 363 -5.76 1.21 18.50
N LYS A 364 -5.03 2.30 18.27
CA LYS A 364 -4.87 2.87 16.93
C LYS A 364 -3.88 2.01 16.16
N LEU A 365 -4.36 1.24 15.21
CA LEU A 365 -3.51 0.57 14.23
C LEU A 365 -3.52 1.38 12.94
N PRO A 366 -2.37 1.53 12.26
CA PRO A 366 -2.35 2.05 10.91
C PRO A 366 -3.08 1.08 9.97
N PRO A 367 -3.54 1.52 8.80
CA PRO A 367 -4.08 0.64 7.80
C PRO A 367 -3.04 -0.44 7.47
N VAL A 368 -3.40 -1.70 7.69
CA VAL A 368 -2.51 -2.85 7.44
C VAL A 368 -2.41 -3.07 5.93
N TRP A 369 -1.33 -2.63 5.34
CA TRP A 369 -1.03 -2.81 3.93
C TRP A 369 -0.14 -4.05 3.74
N VAL A 370 -0.76 -5.18 3.42
CA VAL A 370 -0.02 -6.29 2.83
C VAL A 370 0.15 -5.97 1.36
N GLU A 371 1.36 -5.68 0.92
CA GLU A 371 1.62 -5.62 -0.51
C GLU A 371 1.25 -6.96 -1.14
N PRO A 372 0.51 -6.96 -2.25
CA PRO A 372 0.16 -8.21 -2.90
C PRO A 372 1.44 -8.90 -3.37
N VAL A 373 1.66 -10.11 -2.91
CA VAL A 373 2.74 -10.96 -3.43
C VAL A 373 2.50 -11.11 -4.93
N LYS A 374 3.35 -10.52 -5.75
CA LYS A 374 3.30 -10.64 -7.22
C LYS A 374 3.75 -12.04 -7.61
N GLY A 375 2.88 -13.02 -7.45
CA GLY A 375 3.15 -14.39 -7.88
C GLY A 375 2.93 -14.53 -9.38
N LYS A 376 3.96 -14.98 -10.12
CA LYS A 376 3.81 -15.43 -11.53
C LYS A 376 2.97 -16.72 -11.65
N GLN A 377 2.55 -17.32 -10.55
CA GLN A 377 1.82 -18.58 -10.51
C GLN A 377 0.30 -18.38 -10.55
N LYS A 378 -0.39 -19.33 -11.17
CA LYS A 378 -1.85 -19.35 -11.34
C LYS A 378 -2.52 -19.78 -10.03
N ARG A 379 -3.49 -19.02 -9.51
CA ARG A 379 -4.18 -19.27 -8.24
C ARG A 379 -5.69 -19.39 -8.40
N LYS A 380 -6.31 -20.24 -7.55
CA LYS A 380 -7.77 -20.39 -7.44
C LYS A 380 -8.29 -19.54 -6.27
N GLY A 381 -9.47 -18.96 -6.40
CA GLY A 381 -10.11 -18.19 -5.33
C GLY A 381 -10.58 -16.78 -5.76
N SER A 382 -11.22 -16.03 -4.87
CA SER A 382 -11.69 -14.66 -5.12
C SER A 382 -11.37 -13.74 -3.95
N GLY A 383 -10.76 -12.58 -4.19
CA GLY A 383 -10.39 -11.57 -3.21
C GLY A 383 -10.07 -10.22 -3.87
N LYS A 384 -9.48 -9.30 -3.12
CA LYS A 384 -9.15 -7.95 -3.62
C LYS A 384 -7.65 -7.62 -3.61
N ARG A 385 -6.79 -8.45 -2.98
CA ARG A 385 -5.38 -8.09 -2.74
C ARG A 385 -4.45 -8.43 -3.88
N SER A 386 -4.36 -9.70 -4.28
CA SER A 386 -3.36 -10.19 -5.23
C SER A 386 -3.96 -10.41 -6.59
N ALA A 387 -3.34 -9.84 -7.64
CA ALA A 387 -3.66 -10.15 -9.02
C ALA A 387 -2.88 -11.41 -9.45
N THR A 388 -3.59 -12.47 -9.82
CA THR A 388 -2.98 -13.73 -10.28
C THR A 388 -3.58 -14.19 -11.57
N ARG A 389 -2.75 -14.79 -12.46
CA ARG A 389 -3.26 -15.44 -13.67
C ARG A 389 -4.11 -16.65 -13.29
N THR A 390 -5.20 -16.86 -14.00
CA THR A 390 -6.11 -17.98 -13.76
C THR A 390 -6.45 -18.68 -15.06
N ASP A 391 -6.54 -20.02 -15.02
CA ASP A 391 -7.05 -20.84 -16.12
C ASP A 391 -8.57 -21.03 -16.03
N GLU A 392 -9.21 -20.50 -14.99
CA GLU A 392 -10.66 -20.51 -14.87
C GLU A 392 -11.28 -19.53 -15.89
N ARG A 393 -12.46 -19.89 -16.43
CA ARG A 393 -13.23 -18.98 -17.32
C ARG A 393 -13.73 -17.71 -16.64
N GLN A 394 -13.45 -17.56 -15.34
CA GLN A 394 -13.77 -16.39 -14.53
C GLN A 394 -12.51 -15.53 -14.37
N GLY A 395 -12.68 -14.21 -14.50
CA GLY A 395 -11.59 -13.25 -14.38
C GLY A 395 -11.60 -12.27 -15.54
N ARG A 396 -10.84 -11.20 -15.38
CA ARG A 396 -10.68 -10.17 -16.39
C ARG A 396 -9.77 -10.65 -17.51
N TYR A 397 -10.21 -10.53 -18.76
CA TYR A 397 -9.37 -10.76 -19.93
C TYR A 397 -8.31 -9.66 -20.03
N ILE A 398 -7.04 -10.05 -20.10
CA ILE A 398 -5.90 -9.14 -20.12
C ILE A 398 -5.28 -9.08 -21.49
N ARG A 399 -4.90 -10.25 -22.02
CA ARG A 399 -4.23 -10.40 -23.30
C ARG A 399 -4.53 -11.77 -23.90
N ALA A 400 -4.20 -11.90 -25.18
CA ALA A 400 -4.23 -13.19 -25.87
C ALA A 400 -2.82 -13.79 -25.95
N GLU A 401 -2.73 -15.12 -25.86
CA GLU A 401 -1.49 -15.87 -26.07
C GLU A 401 -1.71 -17.01 -27.07
N ILE A 402 -0.63 -17.48 -27.69
CA ILE A 402 -0.69 -18.70 -28.50
C ILE A 402 -0.93 -19.88 -27.56
N PRO A 403 -1.91 -20.76 -27.87
CA PRO A 403 -2.22 -21.88 -26.99
C PRO A 403 -1.05 -22.87 -26.89
N HIS A 404 -0.59 -23.14 -25.67
CA HIS A 404 0.42 -24.20 -25.41
C HIS A 404 -0.21 -25.58 -25.23
N SER A 405 -1.52 -25.67 -25.07
CA SER A 405 -2.31 -26.90 -24.94
C SER A 405 -3.73 -26.66 -25.44
N LYS A 406 -4.53 -27.74 -25.61
CA LYS A 406 -5.95 -27.61 -25.98
C LYS A 406 -6.67 -26.77 -24.91
N SER A 407 -6.87 -25.51 -25.19
CA SER A 407 -7.58 -24.56 -24.31
C SER A 407 -9.03 -24.39 -24.79
N SER A 408 -9.95 -24.33 -23.83
CA SER A 408 -11.37 -24.11 -24.10
C SER A 408 -11.80 -22.63 -24.04
N ASP A 409 -10.88 -21.70 -23.69
CA ASP A 409 -11.17 -20.26 -23.57
C ASP A 409 -10.49 -19.47 -24.70
N ILE A 410 -11.11 -19.53 -25.87
CA ILE A 410 -10.58 -18.90 -27.08
C ILE A 410 -10.80 -17.40 -27.04
N ALA A 411 -9.74 -16.64 -27.33
CA ALA A 411 -9.81 -15.19 -27.60
C ALA A 411 -10.25 -14.94 -29.04
N PHE A 412 -11.55 -14.88 -29.24
CA PHE A 412 -12.14 -14.81 -30.57
C PHE A 412 -11.66 -13.60 -31.38
N ASP A 413 -11.60 -12.44 -30.77
CA ASP A 413 -11.10 -11.20 -31.35
C ASP A 413 -9.63 -11.28 -31.80
N ALA A 414 -8.76 -11.84 -30.96
CA ALA A 414 -7.35 -12.01 -31.29
C ALA A 414 -7.12 -13.12 -32.34
N THR A 415 -7.93 -14.19 -32.32
CA THR A 415 -7.91 -15.25 -33.32
C THR A 415 -8.30 -14.72 -34.68
N LEU A 416 -9.35 -13.90 -34.79
CA LEU A 416 -9.77 -13.27 -36.03
C LEU A 416 -8.66 -12.35 -36.58
N ARG A 417 -8.03 -11.55 -35.71
CA ARG A 417 -6.92 -10.67 -36.12
C ARG A 417 -5.72 -11.48 -36.61
N ALA A 418 -5.42 -12.60 -35.98
CA ALA A 418 -4.33 -13.46 -36.43
C ALA A 418 -4.61 -14.14 -37.79
N ALA A 419 -5.87 -14.54 -38.03
CA ALA A 419 -6.30 -15.16 -39.28
C ALA A 419 -6.42 -14.16 -40.45
N ALA A 420 -6.79 -12.90 -40.17
CA ALA A 420 -7.12 -11.88 -41.15
C ALA A 420 -6.06 -11.65 -42.25
N PRO A 421 -4.75 -11.52 -41.95
CA PRO A 421 -3.72 -11.28 -42.98
C PRO A 421 -3.56 -12.40 -44.00
N TYR A 422 -3.95 -13.62 -43.66
CA TYR A 422 -3.73 -14.82 -44.48
C TYR A 422 -4.93 -15.19 -45.36
N GLN A 423 -6.06 -14.49 -45.23
CA GLN A 423 -7.30 -14.85 -45.97
C GLN A 423 -7.13 -14.81 -47.48
N LYS A 424 -6.28 -13.94 -47.99
CA LYS A 424 -6.04 -13.79 -49.43
C LYS A 424 -5.37 -15.00 -50.09
N TRP A 425 -4.67 -15.81 -49.32
CA TRP A 425 -3.93 -17.01 -49.76
C TRP A 425 -4.57 -18.32 -49.32
N ARG A 426 -5.70 -18.24 -48.63
CA ARG A 426 -6.44 -19.40 -48.16
C ARG A 426 -7.60 -19.68 -49.08
N GLU A 427 -7.77 -20.95 -49.50
CA GLU A 427 -8.94 -21.35 -50.28
C GLU A 427 -10.20 -21.22 -49.43
N SER A 428 -11.15 -20.43 -49.91
CA SER A 428 -12.41 -20.18 -49.23
C SER A 428 -13.42 -21.26 -49.64
N ASN A 429 -13.51 -22.33 -48.87
CA ASN A 429 -14.51 -23.41 -49.07
C ASN A 429 -15.96 -22.93 -48.77
N GLY A 430 -16.37 -21.79 -49.30
CA GLY A 430 -17.67 -21.19 -49.05
C GLY A 430 -17.81 -20.47 -47.70
N CYS A 431 -16.74 -20.42 -46.88
CA CYS A 431 -16.70 -19.69 -45.61
C CYS A 431 -16.20 -18.27 -45.84
N ALA A 432 -16.80 -17.30 -45.17
CA ALA A 432 -16.38 -15.87 -45.23
C ALA A 432 -14.99 -15.66 -44.61
N LEU A 433 -14.57 -16.54 -43.72
CA LEU A 433 -13.25 -16.48 -43.04
C LEU A 433 -12.76 -17.92 -42.73
N VAL A 434 -11.52 -18.19 -43.09
CA VAL A 434 -10.89 -19.49 -42.85
C VAL A 434 -9.88 -19.36 -41.69
N ILE A 435 -10.20 -20.04 -40.57
CA ILE A 435 -9.34 -20.04 -39.35
C ILE A 435 -8.59 -21.38 -39.30
N LYS A 436 -7.28 -21.34 -39.16
CA LYS A 436 -6.43 -22.51 -38.94
C LYS A 436 -5.99 -22.61 -37.46
N GLU A 437 -5.50 -23.77 -37.03
CA GLU A 437 -5.02 -23.98 -35.66
C GLU A 437 -3.92 -22.97 -35.25
N GLU A 438 -3.06 -22.58 -36.20
CA GLU A 438 -2.00 -21.59 -36.00
C GLU A 438 -2.52 -20.19 -35.64
N ASP A 439 -3.75 -19.86 -36.04
CA ASP A 439 -4.39 -18.57 -35.77
C ASP A 439 -5.00 -18.53 -34.37
N LEU A 440 -5.23 -19.68 -33.74
CA LEU A 440 -5.89 -19.73 -32.46
C LEU A 440 -5.13 -18.94 -31.40
N ARG A 441 -5.88 -18.18 -30.65
CA ARG A 441 -5.38 -17.42 -29.49
C ARG A 441 -6.28 -17.73 -28.31
N THR A 442 -5.67 -17.86 -27.12
CA THR A 442 -6.37 -18.14 -25.87
C THR A 442 -6.33 -16.91 -24.98
N LYS A 443 -7.39 -16.71 -24.21
CA LYS A 443 -7.50 -15.60 -23.26
C LYS A 443 -6.62 -15.86 -22.05
N VAL A 444 -5.71 -14.94 -21.74
CA VAL A 444 -5.06 -14.86 -20.43
C VAL A 444 -5.97 -14.03 -19.53
N ARG A 445 -6.44 -14.65 -18.47
CA ARG A 445 -7.31 -13.99 -17.49
C ARG A 445 -6.57 -13.75 -16.19
N GLU A 446 -6.94 -12.67 -15.56
CA GLU A 446 -6.45 -12.29 -14.23
C GLU A 446 -7.62 -12.19 -13.25
N LYS A 447 -7.42 -12.74 -12.08
CA LYS A 447 -8.37 -12.71 -11.00
C LYS A 447 -7.66 -12.22 -9.75
N ARG A 448 -8.29 -11.34 -8.98
CA ARG A 448 -7.76 -10.95 -7.67
C ARG A 448 -8.12 -12.02 -6.66
N THR A 449 -7.12 -12.50 -5.92
CA THR A 449 -7.28 -13.48 -4.83
C THR A 449 -7.06 -12.80 -3.49
N GLY A 450 -7.80 -13.22 -2.45
CA GLY A 450 -7.57 -12.81 -1.06
C GLY A 450 -6.49 -13.69 -0.42
N ASN A 451 -5.80 -13.14 0.57
CA ASN A 451 -4.84 -13.87 1.38
C ASN A 451 -5.53 -14.69 2.47
N ILE A 452 -4.79 -15.60 3.10
CA ILE A 452 -5.23 -16.32 4.30
C ILE A 452 -4.36 -15.87 5.46
N PHE A 453 -4.97 -15.36 6.52
CA PHE A 453 -4.30 -15.01 7.76
C PHE A 453 -4.60 -16.07 8.80
N LEU A 454 -3.56 -16.78 9.24
CA LEU A 454 -3.65 -17.76 10.31
C LEU A 454 -3.03 -17.16 11.58
N PHE A 455 -3.86 -16.90 12.59
CA PHE A 455 -3.40 -16.44 13.88
C PHE A 455 -3.12 -17.62 14.80
N ALA A 456 -1.94 -17.66 15.40
CA ALA A 456 -1.60 -18.56 16.49
C ALA A 456 -1.43 -17.72 17.77
N VAL A 457 -2.37 -17.80 18.70
CA VAL A 457 -2.50 -16.89 19.83
C VAL A 457 -2.24 -17.63 21.13
N ASP A 458 -1.28 -17.13 21.90
CA ASP A 458 -1.05 -17.54 23.26
C ASP A 458 -2.16 -16.99 24.17
N ALA A 459 -2.98 -17.88 24.72
CA ALA A 459 -4.06 -17.54 25.62
C ALA A 459 -3.74 -17.93 27.07
N SER A 460 -2.46 -18.04 27.46
CA SER A 460 -2.00 -18.38 28.80
C SER A 460 -2.24 -17.26 29.83
N GLY A 461 -2.13 -17.60 31.12
CA GLY A 461 -2.55 -16.75 32.24
C GLY A 461 -1.43 -16.04 32.99
N SER A 462 -0.32 -15.64 32.35
CA SER A 462 0.78 -14.93 33.04
C SER A 462 0.32 -13.61 33.68
N MET A 463 0.84 -13.28 34.88
CA MET A 463 0.49 -12.07 35.63
C MET A 463 0.63 -10.81 34.75
N GLY A 464 -0.41 -9.96 34.70
CA GLY A 464 -0.52 -8.83 33.79
C GLY A 464 -1.21 -9.14 32.44
N ALA A 465 -1.68 -10.37 32.25
CA ALA A 465 -2.29 -10.86 31.01
C ALA A 465 -3.60 -10.14 30.62
N ARG A 466 -4.36 -9.58 31.57
CA ARG A 466 -5.67 -8.99 31.29
C ARG A 466 -5.60 -7.80 30.34
N GLU A 467 -4.77 -6.81 30.64
CA GLU A 467 -4.64 -5.63 29.76
C GLU A 467 -4.00 -5.99 28.42
N ARG A 468 -2.97 -6.87 28.47
CA ARG A 468 -2.33 -7.37 27.26
C ARG A 468 -3.29 -8.13 26.37
N MET A 469 -4.12 -9.01 26.95
CA MET A 469 -5.09 -9.78 26.18
C MET A 469 -6.20 -8.89 25.59
N LYS A 470 -6.62 -7.83 26.27
CA LYS A 470 -7.52 -6.82 25.71
C LYS A 470 -6.89 -6.13 24.48
N THR A 471 -5.60 -5.76 24.59
CA THR A 471 -4.85 -5.16 23.47
C THR A 471 -4.69 -6.15 22.33
N VAL A 472 -4.32 -7.42 22.60
CA VAL A 472 -4.20 -8.48 21.59
C VAL A 472 -5.52 -8.72 20.87
N LYS A 473 -6.63 -8.84 21.62
CA LYS A 473 -7.98 -8.99 21.04
C LYS A 473 -8.34 -7.77 20.18
N GLY A 474 -7.99 -6.56 20.61
CA GLY A 474 -8.19 -5.32 19.85
C GLY A 474 -7.42 -5.31 18.53
N VAL A 475 -6.14 -5.72 18.55
CA VAL A 475 -5.28 -5.86 17.36
C VAL A 475 -5.87 -6.87 16.38
N ILE A 476 -6.21 -8.07 16.86
CA ILE A 476 -6.79 -9.13 16.03
C ILE A 476 -8.12 -8.66 15.42
N LEU A 477 -8.98 -8.01 16.19
CA LEU A 477 -10.26 -7.49 15.70
C LEU A 477 -10.09 -6.48 14.58
N LYS A 478 -9.14 -5.56 14.72
CA LYS A 478 -8.82 -4.59 13.65
C LYS A 478 -8.33 -5.26 12.37
N ILE A 479 -7.41 -6.23 12.50
CA ILE A 479 -6.92 -6.99 11.34
C ILE A 479 -8.07 -7.78 10.69
N LEU A 480 -8.99 -8.33 11.48
CA LEU A 480 -10.20 -8.99 11.00
C LEU A 480 -11.10 -8.06 10.18
N LEU A 481 -11.34 -6.84 10.67
CA LEU A 481 -12.16 -5.85 9.96
C LEU A 481 -11.52 -5.45 8.61
N GLU A 482 -10.21 -5.28 8.59
CA GLU A 482 -9.49 -4.96 7.37
C GLU A 482 -9.45 -6.14 6.38
N ALA A 483 -9.23 -7.36 6.87
CA ALA A 483 -9.28 -8.58 6.07
C ALA A 483 -10.65 -8.75 5.39
N TYR A 484 -11.72 -8.38 6.09
CA TYR A 484 -13.08 -8.38 5.51
C TYR A 484 -13.23 -7.43 4.34
N GLN A 485 -12.80 -6.18 4.50
CA GLN A 485 -12.87 -5.18 3.42
C GLN A 485 -12.13 -5.65 2.17
N LYS A 486 -11.06 -6.42 2.34
CA LYS A 486 -10.21 -6.98 1.27
C LYS A 486 -10.64 -8.38 0.81
N ARG A 487 -11.71 -8.95 1.41
CA ARG A 487 -12.21 -10.31 1.15
C ARG A 487 -11.18 -11.40 1.39
N ASP A 488 -10.31 -11.21 2.37
CA ASP A 488 -9.37 -12.21 2.85
C ASP A 488 -10.09 -13.27 3.69
N ARG A 489 -9.39 -14.38 3.97
CA ARG A 489 -9.86 -15.43 4.87
C ARG A 489 -9.03 -15.40 6.14
N VAL A 490 -9.65 -15.69 7.27
CA VAL A 490 -9.00 -15.66 8.57
C VAL A 490 -9.28 -16.95 9.32
N GLY A 491 -8.22 -17.52 9.90
CA GLY A 491 -8.28 -18.64 10.84
C GLY A 491 -7.57 -18.30 12.13
N MET A 492 -7.96 -18.94 13.24
CA MET A 492 -7.35 -18.71 14.55
C MET A 492 -7.15 -20.00 15.31
N ILE A 493 -5.95 -20.17 15.84
CA ILE A 493 -5.55 -21.23 16.76
C ILE A 493 -5.29 -20.55 18.11
N ALA A 494 -5.86 -21.07 19.18
CA ALA A 494 -5.53 -20.66 20.54
C ALA A 494 -4.84 -21.83 21.26
N PHE A 495 -3.75 -21.53 21.98
CA PHE A 495 -3.07 -22.54 22.78
C PHE A 495 -2.96 -22.09 24.24
N ARG A 496 -3.40 -22.98 25.14
CA ARG A 496 -3.46 -22.75 26.58
C ARG A 496 -3.56 -24.05 27.38
N LYS A 497 -3.30 -24.00 28.67
CA LYS A 497 -3.34 -25.16 29.58
C LYS A 497 -2.41 -26.27 29.05
N ASN A 498 -2.94 -27.28 28.40
CA ASN A 498 -2.18 -28.40 27.83
C ASN A 498 -2.55 -28.71 26.38
N GLN A 499 -3.33 -27.85 25.74
CA GLN A 499 -3.89 -28.11 24.41
C GLN A 499 -3.74 -26.91 23.48
N ALA A 500 -3.74 -27.20 22.18
CA ALA A 500 -3.88 -26.21 21.12
C ALA A 500 -5.12 -26.55 20.28
N GLU A 501 -6.02 -25.62 20.15
CA GLU A 501 -7.32 -25.81 19.47
C GLU A 501 -7.47 -24.83 18.31
N VAL A 502 -8.15 -25.26 17.24
CA VAL A 502 -8.61 -24.36 16.18
C VAL A 502 -9.86 -23.66 16.68
N LEU A 503 -9.69 -22.47 17.25
CA LEU A 503 -10.79 -21.66 17.76
C LEU A 503 -11.71 -21.14 16.64
N LEU A 504 -11.10 -20.81 15.50
CA LEU A 504 -11.76 -20.31 14.29
C LEU A 504 -11.21 -21.05 13.08
N PRO A 505 -11.99 -21.93 12.44
CA PRO A 505 -11.65 -22.47 11.13
C PRO A 505 -11.51 -21.33 10.09
N VAL A 506 -10.67 -21.53 9.06
CA VAL A 506 -10.43 -20.50 8.04
C VAL A 506 -11.74 -20.10 7.36
N THR A 507 -12.17 -18.87 7.58
CA THR A 507 -13.48 -18.33 7.16
C THR A 507 -13.36 -16.93 6.58
N LYS A 508 -14.39 -16.50 5.83
CA LYS A 508 -14.59 -15.12 5.37
C LYS A 508 -15.57 -14.34 6.27
N SER A 509 -16.22 -14.99 7.24
CA SER A 509 -17.21 -14.36 8.12
C SER A 509 -16.54 -13.64 9.27
N VAL A 510 -16.60 -12.31 9.26
CA VAL A 510 -16.07 -11.46 10.34
C VAL A 510 -16.91 -11.55 11.59
N ASP A 511 -18.23 -11.59 11.45
CA ASP A 511 -19.13 -11.69 12.60
C ASP A 511 -18.88 -12.97 13.41
N PHE A 512 -18.64 -14.09 12.70
CA PHE A 512 -18.28 -15.36 13.34
C PHE A 512 -16.89 -15.27 14.00
N ALA A 513 -15.91 -14.66 13.33
CA ALA A 513 -14.58 -14.45 13.86
C ALA A 513 -14.60 -13.55 15.11
N GLN A 514 -15.37 -12.46 15.09
CA GLN A 514 -15.53 -11.53 16.21
C GLN A 514 -16.17 -12.22 17.42
N LYS A 515 -17.25 -12.98 17.22
CA LYS A 515 -17.89 -13.75 18.30
C LYS A 515 -16.93 -14.75 18.93
N LYS A 516 -16.17 -15.50 18.13
CA LYS A 516 -15.18 -16.46 18.62
C LYS A 516 -14.02 -15.79 19.36
N LEU A 517 -13.54 -14.65 18.86
CA LEU A 517 -12.49 -13.87 19.50
C LEU A 517 -12.95 -13.29 20.86
N ALA A 518 -14.18 -12.76 20.93
CA ALA A 518 -14.77 -12.26 22.16
C ALA A 518 -14.90 -13.38 23.22
N ALA A 519 -15.35 -14.56 22.79
CA ALA A 519 -15.52 -15.72 23.65
C ALA A 519 -14.20 -16.48 23.96
N MET A 520 -13.05 -16.04 23.45
CA MET A 520 -11.77 -16.71 23.66
C MET A 520 -11.38 -16.72 25.14
N PRO A 521 -11.32 -17.90 25.78
CA PRO A 521 -10.97 -18.01 27.18
C PRO A 521 -9.46 -17.87 27.37
N THR A 522 -9.06 -17.29 28.52
CA THR A 522 -7.67 -17.03 28.88
C THR A 522 -7.31 -17.72 30.19
N GLY A 523 -6.05 -18.15 30.33
CA GLY A 523 -5.54 -18.75 31.58
C GLY A 523 -4.80 -20.08 31.38
N GLY A 524 -3.97 -20.45 32.35
CA GLY A 524 -3.20 -21.70 32.39
C GLY A 524 -1.79 -21.59 31.83
N LYS A 525 -1.14 -22.76 31.66
CA LYS A 525 0.23 -22.90 31.13
C LYS A 525 0.29 -22.67 29.62
N THR A 526 1.50 -22.43 29.08
CA THR A 526 1.75 -22.13 27.66
C THR A 526 2.32 -23.36 26.93
N PRO A 527 1.51 -24.11 26.18
CA PRO A 527 1.98 -25.22 25.34
C PRO A 527 2.40 -24.71 23.96
N LEU A 528 3.46 -23.89 23.88
CA LEU A 528 3.90 -23.21 22.66
C LEU A 528 4.23 -24.16 21.52
N ALA A 529 4.96 -25.25 21.81
CA ALA A 529 5.29 -26.28 20.82
C ALA A 529 4.03 -26.92 20.20
N LYS A 530 3.00 -27.23 21.03
CA LYS A 530 1.72 -27.75 20.54
C LYS A 530 0.96 -26.71 19.71
N GLY A 531 1.06 -25.43 20.05
CA GLY A 531 0.49 -24.33 19.28
C GLY A 531 1.10 -24.25 17.87
N LEU A 532 2.42 -24.35 17.77
CA LEU A 532 3.14 -24.36 16.50
C LEU A 532 2.86 -25.61 15.67
N SER A 533 2.88 -26.80 16.29
CA SER A 533 2.52 -28.06 15.63
C SER A 533 1.09 -28.01 15.06
N LYS A 534 0.14 -27.45 15.84
CA LYS A 534 -1.24 -27.26 15.36
C LYS A 534 -1.34 -26.28 14.20
N ALA A 535 -0.53 -25.23 14.21
CA ALA A 535 -0.43 -24.30 13.08
C ALA A 535 0.08 -25.01 11.83
N GLU A 536 1.08 -25.88 11.96
CA GLU A 536 1.59 -26.71 10.87
C GLU A 536 0.50 -27.62 10.28
N ASP A 537 -0.30 -28.33 11.13
CA ASP A 537 -1.42 -29.15 10.68
C ASP A 537 -2.44 -28.36 9.84
N VAL A 538 -2.79 -27.15 10.30
CA VAL A 538 -3.73 -26.29 9.57
C VAL A 538 -3.15 -25.80 8.25
N LEU A 539 -1.88 -25.45 8.22
CA LEU A 539 -1.19 -25.08 6.99
C LEU A 539 -1.16 -26.26 5.99
N ASP A 540 -0.89 -27.49 6.47
CA ASP A 540 -0.93 -28.70 5.63
C ASP A 540 -2.32 -28.96 5.05
N MET A 541 -3.35 -28.79 5.85
CA MET A 541 -4.74 -28.91 5.39
C MET A 541 -5.04 -27.88 4.29
N LEU A 542 -4.60 -26.62 4.45
CA LEU A 542 -4.79 -25.58 3.45
C LEU A 542 -4.08 -25.88 2.15
N TYR A 543 -2.84 -26.34 2.19
CA TYR A 543 -2.07 -26.71 1.00
C TYR A 543 -2.62 -27.94 0.28
N ARG A 544 -3.20 -28.92 1.01
CA ARG A 544 -3.90 -30.06 0.41
C ARG A 544 -5.17 -29.62 -0.33
N GLN A 545 -5.87 -28.61 0.18
CA GLN A 545 -7.07 -28.07 -0.48
C GLN A 545 -6.73 -27.26 -1.72
N ASP A 546 -5.69 -26.44 -1.66
CA ASP A 546 -5.22 -25.62 -2.77
C ASP A 546 -3.71 -25.32 -2.60
N PRO A 547 -2.84 -26.02 -3.36
CA PRO A 547 -1.39 -25.86 -3.26
C PRO A 547 -0.87 -24.46 -3.63
N LEU A 548 -1.70 -23.62 -4.25
CA LEU A 548 -1.33 -22.29 -4.73
C LEU A 548 -1.76 -21.17 -3.76
N GLN A 549 -2.22 -21.52 -2.56
CA GLN A 549 -2.55 -20.53 -1.52
C GLN A 549 -1.28 -20.02 -0.84
N ASP A 550 -1.26 -18.72 -0.53
CA ASP A 550 -0.20 -18.10 0.26
C ASP A 550 -0.76 -17.71 1.63
N PRO A 551 -0.74 -18.61 2.61
CA PRO A 551 -1.10 -18.29 3.97
C PRO A 551 -0.01 -17.44 4.62
N VAL A 552 -0.43 -16.48 5.45
CA VAL A 552 0.43 -15.67 6.32
C VAL A 552 0.20 -16.15 7.74
N LEU A 553 1.26 -16.56 8.44
CA LEU A 553 1.17 -16.96 9.84
C LEU A 553 1.51 -15.78 10.76
N ILE A 554 0.63 -15.49 11.72
CA ILE A 554 0.83 -14.46 12.74
C ILE A 554 0.84 -15.14 14.11
N LEU A 555 2.04 -15.25 14.69
CA LEU A 555 2.23 -15.79 16.02
C LEU A 555 2.23 -14.66 17.06
N ILE A 556 1.35 -14.76 18.07
CA ILE A 556 1.24 -13.81 19.18
C ILE A 556 1.56 -14.55 20.46
N THR A 557 2.71 -14.26 21.08
CA THR A 557 3.21 -14.96 22.27
C THR A 557 4.22 -14.09 23.03
N ASP A 558 4.39 -14.33 24.33
CA ASP A 558 5.50 -13.83 25.12
C ASP A 558 6.77 -14.72 24.99
N GLY A 559 6.67 -15.83 24.26
CA GLY A 559 7.75 -16.76 24.01
C GLY A 559 7.99 -17.78 25.14
N HIS A 560 7.29 -17.66 26.25
CA HIS A 560 7.43 -18.61 27.36
C HIS A 560 6.82 -19.96 27.01
N ALA A 561 7.64 -20.99 26.81
CA ALA A 561 7.20 -22.37 26.64
C ALA A 561 7.27 -23.06 28.01
N THR A 562 6.12 -23.45 28.58
CA THR A 562 6.06 -24.07 29.91
C THR A 562 5.71 -25.53 29.89
N LEU A 563 5.33 -26.06 28.73
CA LEU A 563 4.95 -27.47 28.56
C LEU A 563 5.69 -28.08 27.36
N PRO A 564 6.30 -29.26 27.53
CA PRO A 564 6.93 -29.99 26.44
C PRO A 564 5.90 -30.62 25.47
N LEU A 565 6.36 -30.99 24.31
CA LEU A 565 5.56 -31.72 23.33
C LEU A 565 5.30 -33.16 23.83
N ASP A 566 6.37 -33.84 24.26
CA ASP A 566 6.38 -35.18 24.84
C ASP A 566 6.93 -35.16 26.27
N ASN A 567 6.55 -36.18 27.09
CA ASN A 567 7.04 -36.27 28.46
C ASN A 567 8.57 -36.52 28.49
N GLY A 568 9.30 -35.55 29.04
CA GLY A 568 10.75 -35.65 29.24
C GLY A 568 11.60 -34.76 28.31
N THR A 569 10.99 -34.00 27.38
CA THR A 569 11.71 -33.07 26.50
C THR A 569 11.71 -31.63 27.08
N ASN A 570 12.59 -30.79 26.56
CA ASN A 570 12.69 -29.40 26.95
C ASN A 570 11.65 -28.57 26.18
N PRO A 571 10.70 -27.88 26.87
CA PRO A 571 9.63 -27.12 26.21
C PRO A 571 10.13 -26.07 25.21
N VAL A 572 11.28 -25.44 25.48
CA VAL A 572 11.86 -24.40 24.62
C VAL A 572 12.50 -25.02 23.37
N GLU A 573 13.19 -26.16 23.53
CA GLU A 573 13.79 -26.88 22.41
C GLU A 573 12.74 -27.45 21.47
N ASP A 574 11.65 -28.01 22.02
CA ASP A 574 10.51 -28.48 21.24
C ASP A 574 9.89 -27.34 20.44
N ALA A 575 9.66 -26.17 21.06
CA ALA A 575 9.14 -25.01 20.37
C ALA A 575 10.08 -24.50 19.26
N MET A 576 11.40 -24.54 19.48
CA MET A 576 12.39 -24.19 18.46
C MET A 576 12.46 -25.21 17.30
N MET A 577 12.22 -26.47 17.59
CA MET A 577 12.16 -27.52 16.56
C MET A 577 10.95 -27.31 15.66
N GLU A 578 9.76 -27.11 16.23
CA GLU A 578 8.53 -26.84 15.47
C GLU A 578 8.64 -25.52 14.68
N ALA A 579 9.23 -24.47 15.29
CA ALA A 579 9.52 -23.21 14.59
C ALA A 579 10.39 -23.42 13.34
N GLY A 580 11.40 -24.31 13.44
CA GLY A 580 12.25 -24.67 12.32
C GLY A 580 11.53 -25.50 11.22
N ARG A 581 10.50 -26.27 11.57
CA ARG A 581 9.65 -26.97 10.60
C ARG A 581 8.80 -25.99 9.77
N ILE A 582 8.18 -25.03 10.47
CA ILE A 582 7.36 -24.00 9.80
C ILE A 582 8.23 -23.13 8.89
N ALA A 583 9.46 -22.76 9.30
CA ALA A 583 10.38 -21.96 8.49
C ALA A 583 10.69 -22.60 7.12
N LYS A 584 10.81 -23.93 7.06
CA LYS A 584 11.08 -24.67 5.81
C LYS A 584 10.00 -24.46 4.73
N ARG A 585 8.80 -24.01 5.12
CA ARG A 585 7.68 -23.78 4.20
C ARG A 585 7.80 -22.48 3.41
N LYS A 586 8.72 -21.57 3.81
CA LYS A 586 8.97 -20.28 3.17
C LYS A 586 7.71 -19.42 3.01
N ILE A 587 6.78 -19.49 3.96
CA ILE A 587 5.60 -18.61 4.04
C ILE A 587 5.97 -17.32 4.77
N PRO A 588 5.25 -16.21 4.53
CA PRO A 588 5.37 -15.00 5.34
C PRO A 588 4.95 -15.27 6.79
N ILE A 589 5.83 -14.96 7.75
CA ILE A 589 5.59 -15.16 9.17
C ILE A 589 5.84 -13.87 9.94
N ALA A 590 4.93 -13.51 10.84
CA ALA A 590 5.10 -12.42 11.80
C ALA A 590 5.05 -12.97 13.23
N VAL A 591 5.96 -12.53 14.08
CA VAL A 591 5.93 -12.83 15.51
C VAL A 591 5.71 -11.53 16.28
N ILE A 592 4.60 -11.47 17.00
CA ILE A 592 4.22 -10.35 17.87
C ILE A 592 4.55 -10.74 19.30
N ASP A 593 5.56 -10.09 19.85
CA ASP A 593 6.05 -10.30 21.21
C ASP A 593 5.21 -9.51 22.20
N THR A 594 4.61 -10.21 23.14
CA THR A 594 3.81 -9.65 24.24
C THR A 594 4.56 -9.61 25.56
N GLU A 595 5.89 -9.91 25.58
CA GLU A 595 6.70 -9.91 26.77
C GLU A 595 6.82 -8.49 27.37
N ASN A 596 6.30 -8.32 28.59
CA ASN A 596 6.34 -7.06 29.34
C ASN A 596 6.74 -7.37 30.79
N GLY A 597 8.03 -7.31 31.11
CA GLY A 597 8.55 -7.61 32.45
C GLY A 597 9.92 -6.98 32.68
N PHE A 598 10.32 -6.88 33.95
CA PHE A 598 11.67 -6.40 34.34
C PHE A 598 12.77 -7.33 33.83
N ILE A 599 12.53 -8.63 33.79
CA ILE A 599 13.47 -9.63 33.24
C ILE A 599 12.95 -10.05 31.87
N LYS A 600 13.70 -9.67 30.81
CA LYS A 600 13.36 -10.01 29.44
C LYS A 600 14.18 -11.22 28.99
N LEU A 601 13.56 -12.36 28.80
CA LEU A 601 14.21 -13.58 28.32
C LEU A 601 14.43 -13.55 26.79
N GLY A 602 13.66 -12.73 26.06
CA GLY A 602 13.79 -12.54 24.63
C GLY A 602 13.55 -13.82 23.81
N LEU A 603 12.77 -14.76 24.34
CA LEU A 603 12.50 -16.04 23.69
C LEU A 603 11.68 -15.87 22.42
N ALA A 604 10.69 -14.96 22.40
CA ALA A 604 9.93 -14.62 21.21
C ALA A 604 10.84 -14.11 20.07
N LYS A 605 11.88 -13.34 20.40
CA LYS A 605 12.87 -12.89 19.42
C LYS A 605 13.75 -14.03 18.88
N LYS A 606 14.10 -15.01 19.71
CA LYS A 606 14.83 -16.22 19.28
C LYS A 606 13.97 -17.07 18.35
N LEU A 607 12.68 -17.25 18.68
CA LEU A 607 11.68 -17.93 17.85
C LEU A 607 11.55 -17.24 16.48
N ALA A 608 11.38 -15.91 16.47
CA ALA A 608 11.28 -15.16 15.24
C ALA A 608 12.49 -15.37 14.32
N ARG A 609 13.72 -15.37 14.89
CA ARG A 609 14.94 -15.68 14.12
C ARG A 609 14.94 -17.11 13.57
N LYS A 610 14.48 -18.10 14.36
CA LYS A 610 14.43 -19.50 13.94
C LYS A 610 13.41 -19.74 12.85
N MET A 611 12.31 -18.96 12.87
CA MET A 611 11.23 -19.00 11.87
C MET A 611 11.51 -18.14 10.63
N GLU A 612 12.63 -17.40 10.60
CA GLU A 612 12.90 -16.37 9.58
C GLU A 612 11.76 -15.34 9.49
N ALA A 613 11.14 -15.05 10.63
CA ALA A 613 9.95 -14.24 10.76
C ALA A 613 10.25 -12.77 11.05
N SER A 614 9.34 -11.88 10.65
CA SER A 614 9.35 -10.49 11.06
C SER A 614 8.96 -10.37 12.54
N TYR A 615 9.78 -9.67 13.35
CA TYR A 615 9.59 -9.57 14.81
C TYR A 615 9.09 -8.19 15.22
N PHE A 616 8.10 -8.15 16.12
CA PHE A 616 7.44 -6.94 16.60
C PHE A 616 7.15 -7.02 18.09
N LYS A 617 7.29 -5.87 18.80
CA LYS A 617 6.84 -5.73 20.18
C LYS A 617 5.51 -5.02 20.27
N ILE A 618 4.62 -5.52 21.14
CA ILE A 618 3.27 -4.96 21.31
C ILE A 618 3.30 -3.51 21.82
N ASP A 619 4.25 -3.15 22.67
CA ASP A 619 4.42 -1.79 23.22
C ASP A 619 4.92 -0.76 22.20
N LYS A 620 5.53 -1.22 21.11
CA LYS A 620 6.04 -0.41 20.01
C LYS A 620 5.18 -0.50 18.75
N LEU A 621 3.98 -1.04 18.84
CA LEU A 621 3.00 -1.07 17.77
C LEU A 621 2.39 0.33 17.58
N SER A 622 3.25 1.34 17.31
CA SER A 622 2.85 2.64 16.76
C SER A 622 2.55 2.49 15.27
N GLU A 623 1.84 3.47 14.71
CA GLU A 623 1.40 3.48 13.30
C GLU A 623 2.52 3.14 12.29
N ASP A 624 3.76 3.54 12.56
CA ASP A 624 4.91 3.34 11.65
C ASP A 624 5.52 1.93 11.70
N SER A 625 5.41 1.23 12.83
CA SER A 625 6.04 -0.08 13.01
C SER A 625 5.35 -1.19 12.22
N LEU A 626 4.02 -1.10 12.04
CA LEU A 626 3.25 -2.07 11.25
C LEU A 626 3.43 -1.86 9.74
N LEU A 627 3.64 -0.63 9.30
CA LEU A 627 4.01 -0.33 7.90
C LEU A 627 5.34 -0.98 7.49
N HIS A 628 6.30 -1.04 8.42
CA HIS A 628 7.59 -1.69 8.18
C HIS A 628 7.49 -3.22 8.12
N ILE A 629 6.53 -3.81 8.87
CA ILE A 629 6.21 -5.24 8.88
C ILE A 629 5.85 -5.72 7.48
N TRP A 630 4.97 -4.98 6.87
CA TRP A 630 4.31 -5.39 5.63
C TRP A 630 5.13 -5.09 4.39
N ARG A 631 6.04 -4.10 4.43
CA ARG A 631 7.03 -3.86 3.36
C ARG A 631 8.08 -4.96 3.26
N LYS A 632 8.46 -5.57 4.39
CA LYS A 632 9.46 -6.65 4.44
C LYS A 632 8.92 -8.04 4.13
N MET A 633 7.59 -8.24 4.22
CA MET A 633 6.93 -9.53 3.95
C MET A 633 6.46 -9.65 2.48
N GLY A 634 6.61 -8.62 1.66
CA GLY A 634 6.20 -8.56 0.25
C GLY A 634 7.35 -8.56 -0.76
N THR A 635 8.60 -8.66 -0.33
CA THR A 635 9.79 -8.91 -1.19
C THR A 635 10.16 -10.42 -1.09
#